data_5866244e2e9ce3fb5acd7ac529f33e1b
#
_entry.id   5866244e2e9ce3fb5acd7ac529f33e1b
#
_cell.length_a   1.000
_cell.length_b   1.000
_cell.length_c   1.000
_cell.angle_alpha   90.00
_cell.angle_beta   90.00
_cell.angle_gamma   90.00
#
_symmetry.space_group_name_H-M   'P 1'
#
loop_
_entity.id
_entity.type
_entity.pdbx_description
1 polymer ?
#
loop_
_entity_poly.entity_id
_entity_poly.type
_entity_poly.pdbx_seq_one_letter_code
_entity_poly.pdbx_strand_id
1 'polypeptide(L)'
;MLLTLALAAPVLRAPSDRIFGAEIVGRHHDPFTVMQQFARPMSLGLYSQPLTDLTGAAIARGTGPVAAYNWLVLLSFPLSAIAAYLLARHLALTPAAALLAALLFAFSPFHVAQAAYHPHVAQTQWLPLYLLALWRCMDKASGSAIAWLAAATAAVTLSNFYGGLIAAVLTPIAIAAYWFGRARFGPHASRQLALTLGALGMVALAGVAFVWRSAPGVLIDRSALRFERGDLFRFSAKWWSYLVPPVAHPLLGGTARRIWAASDVTVGMLEQQVSVGWSVVVLGTIAICGWAAAFSRRRFGEPRTRMDGRVAGPGPRVGPSGPYAVPILAAVAGVALVCSLSPERTAFGVRFMRPSALLYPIVPMFRAYARFGAIVQLMAALLAGIGAAQLLATRRRAARAWGAALVVLAIAEYAVWPQSLSRDVLPTAAHRWVMQQPAPLRVFDCEPLTAESASVSWLTGGRVALADRIHDDCAEPQLASRLWASGFTHLLVRDTWERPWLDDHAGAEGIHLDAHFADADVFSIVPNDLVYIAAIAGFWPREHRGGASWRWMSGDASWTIVTPTPQPRVTLEVEMHAFHVARALSVRLDDGPEQTLDVAAKARAYRIGPLALTAGPHLLTFHSAEPATTADDVIANGDRRALSFSLGAWKWSTE
;
A
#
# COMPACT_ATOMS: atom_id res chain seq x y z
N MET A 1 -14.55 14.05 -18.47
CA MET A 1 -15.30 12.91 -19.06
C MET A 1 -14.63 12.39 -20.33
N LEU A 2 -14.44 13.19 -21.41
CA LEU A 2 -13.84 12.71 -22.67
C LEU A 2 -12.45 12.06 -22.48
N LEU A 3 -11.56 12.68 -21.70
CA LEU A 3 -10.26 12.10 -21.40
C LEU A 3 -10.36 10.77 -20.64
N THR A 4 -11.30 10.66 -19.69
CA THR A 4 -11.56 9.39 -18.98
C THR A 4 -12.04 8.31 -19.94
N LEU A 5 -12.96 8.64 -20.83
CA LEU A 5 -13.45 7.69 -21.85
C LEU A 5 -12.35 7.25 -22.83
N ALA A 6 -11.47 8.18 -23.24
CA ALA A 6 -10.32 7.85 -24.08
C ALA A 6 -9.34 6.90 -23.36
N LEU A 7 -9.05 7.16 -22.09
CA LEU A 7 -8.20 6.32 -21.27
C LEU A 7 -8.81 4.92 -21.03
N ALA A 8 -10.12 4.86 -20.89
CA ALA A 8 -10.89 3.64 -20.63
C ALA A 8 -11.30 2.87 -21.90
N ALA A 9 -11.01 3.39 -23.09
CA ALA A 9 -11.52 2.82 -24.34
C ALA A 9 -11.27 1.30 -24.49
N PRO A 10 -10.12 0.72 -24.11
CA PRO A 10 -9.93 -0.73 -24.18
C PRO A 10 -10.85 -1.51 -23.23
N VAL A 11 -11.14 -0.97 -22.05
CA VAL A 11 -12.00 -1.60 -21.03
C VAL A 11 -13.47 -1.49 -21.46
N LEU A 12 -13.88 -0.35 -22.02
CA LEU A 12 -15.26 -0.12 -22.44
C LEU A 12 -15.70 -0.99 -23.63
N ARG A 13 -14.75 -1.60 -24.37
CA ARG A 13 -15.04 -2.56 -25.43
C ARG A 13 -15.51 -3.92 -24.91
N ALA A 14 -15.11 -4.29 -23.69
CA ALA A 14 -15.48 -5.56 -23.04
C ALA A 14 -15.57 -5.35 -21.51
N PRO A 15 -16.56 -4.57 -21.03
CA PRO A 15 -16.60 -4.11 -19.65
C PRO A 15 -16.90 -5.22 -18.62
N SER A 16 -17.36 -6.39 -19.07
CA SER A 16 -17.57 -7.57 -18.22
C SER A 16 -16.34 -8.48 -18.14
N ASP A 17 -15.42 -8.37 -19.09
CA ASP A 17 -14.29 -9.29 -19.26
C ASP A 17 -12.95 -8.61 -19.00
N ARG A 18 -12.96 -7.28 -18.86
CA ARG A 18 -11.78 -6.45 -18.64
C ARG A 18 -12.00 -5.47 -17.52
N ILE A 19 -10.94 -5.24 -16.75
CA ILE A 19 -10.88 -4.20 -15.73
C ILE A 19 -9.90 -3.10 -16.14
N PHE A 20 -10.13 -1.89 -15.60
CA PHE A 20 -9.12 -0.85 -15.58
C PHE A 20 -8.02 -1.28 -14.61
N GLY A 21 -6.91 -1.77 -15.15
CA GLY A 21 -5.85 -2.39 -14.40
C GLY A 21 -4.60 -2.53 -15.24
N ALA A 22 -3.45 -2.70 -14.60
CA ALA A 22 -2.16 -2.86 -15.27
C ALA A 22 -1.32 -3.96 -14.63
N GLU A 23 -0.29 -4.41 -15.34
CA GLU A 23 0.70 -5.38 -14.85
C GLU A 23 2.13 -4.84 -14.96
N ILE A 24 2.30 -3.53 -15.29
CA ILE A 24 3.60 -2.93 -15.61
C ILE A 24 4.54 -2.87 -14.41
N VAL A 25 4.01 -2.75 -13.21
CA VAL A 25 4.78 -2.69 -11.94
C VAL A 25 4.63 -3.96 -11.10
N GLY A 26 4.29 -5.07 -11.73
CA GLY A 26 4.03 -6.36 -11.12
C GLY A 26 2.54 -6.75 -11.15
N ARG A 27 2.27 -8.00 -10.81
CA ARG A 27 0.90 -8.50 -10.68
C ARG A 27 0.37 -8.13 -9.31
N HIS A 28 -0.78 -7.49 -9.27
CA HIS A 28 -1.51 -7.16 -8.05
C HIS A 28 -2.88 -7.81 -8.09
N HIS A 29 -3.29 -8.42 -6.99
CA HIS A 29 -4.53 -9.18 -6.87
C HIS A 29 -5.64 -8.40 -6.18
N ASP A 30 -5.33 -7.22 -5.64
CA ASP A 30 -6.32 -6.34 -4.98
C ASP A 30 -7.61 -6.12 -5.78
N PRO A 31 -7.58 -5.98 -7.13
CA PRO A 31 -8.79 -5.88 -7.92
C PRO A 31 -9.74 -7.07 -7.72
N PHE A 32 -9.22 -8.29 -7.66
CA PHE A 32 -10.04 -9.50 -7.47
C PHE A 32 -10.65 -9.57 -6.08
N THR A 33 -9.87 -9.22 -5.05
CA THR A 33 -10.37 -9.10 -3.67
C THR A 33 -11.53 -8.11 -3.59
N VAL A 34 -11.38 -6.95 -4.22
CA VAL A 34 -12.42 -5.91 -4.23
C VAL A 34 -13.66 -6.36 -5.00
N MET A 35 -13.50 -7.00 -6.16
CA MET A 35 -14.64 -7.54 -6.92
C MET A 35 -15.38 -8.63 -6.12
N GLN A 36 -14.66 -9.47 -5.37
CA GLN A 36 -15.28 -10.45 -4.47
C GLN A 36 -16.08 -9.78 -3.34
N GLN A 37 -15.55 -8.70 -2.76
CA GLN A 37 -16.27 -7.92 -1.76
C GLN A 37 -17.56 -7.31 -2.34
N PHE A 38 -17.54 -6.86 -3.60
CA PHE A 38 -18.74 -6.35 -4.28
C PHE A 38 -19.78 -7.45 -4.59
N ALA A 39 -19.34 -8.68 -4.82
CA ALA A 39 -20.21 -9.81 -5.13
C ALA A 39 -20.88 -10.44 -3.90
N ARG A 40 -20.33 -10.24 -2.69
CA ARG A 40 -20.83 -10.85 -1.45
C ARG A 40 -21.40 -9.79 -0.53
N PRO A 41 -22.48 -10.09 0.25
CA PRO A 41 -22.92 -9.19 1.32
C PRO A 41 -21.77 -9.02 2.32
N MET A 42 -21.40 -7.77 2.56
CA MET A 42 -20.26 -7.43 3.40
C MET A 42 -20.42 -7.88 4.85
N SER A 43 -19.43 -8.61 5.33
CA SER A 43 -18.98 -8.44 6.72
C SER A 43 -18.06 -7.22 6.75
N LEU A 44 -18.42 -6.15 7.46
CA LEU A 44 -17.54 -5.02 7.73
C LEU A 44 -16.38 -5.50 8.61
N GLY A 45 -15.34 -6.04 7.96
CA GLY A 45 -14.11 -6.42 8.63
C GLY A 45 -13.17 -5.24 8.80
N LEU A 46 -12.17 -5.42 9.63
CA LEU A 46 -11.15 -4.41 9.96
C LEU A 46 -10.40 -3.84 8.74
N TYR A 47 -10.34 -4.61 7.66
CA TYR A 47 -9.65 -4.25 6.40
C TYR A 47 -10.60 -3.66 5.35
N SER A 48 -11.91 -3.60 5.61
CA SER A 48 -12.85 -3.02 4.66
C SER A 48 -12.65 -1.51 4.57
N GLN A 49 -12.94 -0.97 3.37
CA GLN A 49 -13.01 0.48 3.10
C GLN A 49 -14.47 0.84 2.92
N PRO A 50 -15.25 1.05 4.00
CA PRO A 50 -16.71 0.91 4.00
C PRO A 50 -17.42 1.74 2.95
N LEU A 51 -16.99 3.00 2.72
CA LEU A 51 -17.66 3.87 1.75
C LEU A 51 -17.44 3.38 0.31
N THR A 52 -16.22 2.98 -0.02
CA THR A 52 -15.86 2.48 -1.35
C THR A 52 -16.51 1.12 -1.60
N ASP A 53 -16.43 0.21 -0.64
CA ASP A 53 -16.97 -1.15 -0.75
C ASP A 53 -18.49 -1.15 -0.86
N LEU A 54 -19.20 -0.36 -0.04
CA LEU A 54 -20.66 -0.20 -0.11
C LEU A 54 -21.11 0.43 -1.43
N THR A 55 -20.36 1.45 -1.91
CA THR A 55 -20.64 2.08 -3.20
C THR A 55 -20.47 1.08 -4.33
N GLY A 56 -19.37 0.33 -4.34
CA GLY A 56 -19.10 -0.72 -5.33
C GLY A 56 -20.16 -1.82 -5.31
N ALA A 57 -20.53 -2.31 -4.11
CA ALA A 57 -21.56 -3.32 -3.96
C ALA A 57 -22.96 -2.83 -4.41
N ALA A 58 -23.29 -1.57 -4.19
CA ALA A 58 -24.54 -0.98 -4.67
C ALA A 58 -24.58 -0.93 -6.20
N ILE A 59 -23.48 -0.53 -6.86
CA ILE A 59 -23.37 -0.52 -8.33
C ILE A 59 -23.42 -1.95 -8.86
N ALA A 60 -22.74 -2.90 -8.20
CA ALA A 60 -22.64 -4.29 -8.62
C ALA A 60 -23.99 -5.01 -8.69
N ARG A 61 -24.98 -4.60 -7.88
CA ARG A 61 -26.35 -5.14 -7.94
C ARG A 61 -27.03 -4.93 -9.30
N GLY A 62 -26.70 -3.85 -10.01
CA GLY A 62 -27.27 -3.54 -11.30
C GLY A 62 -26.38 -3.87 -12.50
N THR A 63 -25.05 -3.97 -12.29
CA THR A 63 -24.09 -4.07 -13.41
C THR A 63 -23.16 -5.28 -13.32
N GLY A 64 -23.18 -6.00 -12.23
CA GLY A 64 -22.20 -7.02 -11.93
C GLY A 64 -20.89 -6.45 -11.32
N PRO A 65 -20.09 -7.27 -10.64
CA PRO A 65 -18.94 -6.81 -9.86
C PRO A 65 -17.79 -6.27 -10.72
N VAL A 66 -17.54 -6.83 -11.91
CA VAL A 66 -16.49 -6.35 -12.83
C VAL A 66 -16.82 -4.95 -13.36
N ALA A 67 -18.05 -4.76 -13.85
CA ALA A 67 -18.49 -3.45 -14.33
C ALA A 67 -18.56 -2.43 -13.18
N ALA A 68 -18.97 -2.84 -11.98
CA ALA A 68 -18.98 -1.99 -10.80
C ALA A 68 -17.58 -1.51 -10.43
N TYR A 69 -16.59 -2.41 -10.47
CA TYR A 69 -15.18 -2.06 -10.27
C TYR A 69 -14.73 -1.00 -11.28
N ASN A 70 -15.02 -1.21 -12.57
CA ASN A 70 -14.69 -0.27 -13.62
C ASN A 70 -15.35 1.10 -13.39
N TRP A 71 -16.64 1.13 -13.11
CA TRP A 71 -17.34 2.39 -12.82
C TRP A 71 -16.77 3.13 -11.63
N LEU A 72 -16.48 2.42 -10.54
CA LEU A 72 -15.89 3.01 -9.34
C LEU A 72 -14.56 3.69 -9.64
N VAL A 73 -13.67 3.00 -10.35
CA VAL A 73 -12.35 3.51 -10.73
C VAL A 73 -12.46 4.66 -11.72
N LEU A 74 -13.25 4.50 -12.80
CA LEU A 74 -13.35 5.50 -13.85
C LEU A 74 -14.02 6.80 -13.38
N LEU A 75 -15.01 6.70 -12.49
CA LEU A 75 -15.65 7.89 -11.91
C LEU A 75 -14.72 8.68 -10.99
N SER A 76 -13.68 8.05 -10.41
CA SER A 76 -12.72 8.76 -9.57
C SER A 76 -11.99 9.89 -10.32
N PHE A 77 -11.74 9.74 -11.63
CA PHE A 77 -11.08 10.77 -12.45
C PHE A 77 -11.90 12.07 -12.57
N PRO A 78 -13.14 12.07 -13.12
CA PRO A 78 -13.94 13.29 -13.20
C PRO A 78 -14.30 13.85 -11.82
N LEU A 79 -14.55 13.00 -10.81
CA LEU A 79 -14.82 13.46 -9.45
C LEU A 79 -13.60 14.15 -8.84
N SER A 80 -12.39 13.62 -9.03
CA SER A 80 -11.15 14.26 -8.58
C SER A 80 -10.89 15.59 -9.31
N ALA A 81 -11.19 15.66 -10.62
CA ALA A 81 -11.09 16.92 -11.37
C ALA A 81 -12.07 17.96 -10.82
N ILE A 82 -13.34 17.62 -10.60
CA ILE A 82 -14.34 18.52 -10.04
C ILE A 82 -13.92 19.00 -8.65
N ALA A 83 -13.49 18.09 -7.78
CA ALA A 83 -13.08 18.40 -6.42
C ALA A 83 -11.87 19.36 -6.39
N ALA A 84 -10.83 19.08 -7.19
CA ALA A 84 -9.66 19.94 -7.32
C ALA A 84 -10.01 21.30 -7.95
N TYR A 85 -10.90 21.35 -8.94
CA TYR A 85 -11.41 22.59 -9.52
C TYR A 85 -12.11 23.45 -8.47
N LEU A 86 -13.00 22.88 -7.68
CA LEU A 86 -13.72 23.60 -6.63
C LEU A 86 -12.76 24.17 -5.57
N LEU A 87 -11.75 23.38 -5.17
CA LEU A 87 -10.70 23.83 -4.26
C LEU A 87 -9.89 24.98 -4.87
N ALA A 88 -9.48 24.85 -6.12
CA ALA A 88 -8.75 25.89 -6.86
C ALA A 88 -9.56 27.20 -6.95
N ARG A 89 -10.86 27.11 -7.24
CA ARG A 89 -11.75 28.27 -7.28
C ARG A 89 -11.92 28.94 -5.91
N HIS A 90 -11.96 28.12 -4.83
CA HIS A 90 -11.98 28.66 -3.46
C HIS A 90 -10.71 29.45 -3.12
N LEU A 91 -9.55 29.03 -3.63
CA LEU A 91 -8.27 29.75 -3.52
C LEU A 91 -8.13 30.91 -4.53
N ALA A 92 -9.21 31.30 -5.16
CA ALA A 92 -9.31 32.40 -6.11
C ALA A 92 -8.44 32.24 -7.38
N LEU A 93 -8.16 31.02 -7.83
CA LEU A 93 -7.59 30.78 -9.15
C LEU A 93 -8.61 31.15 -10.26
N THR A 94 -8.11 31.63 -11.40
CA THR A 94 -8.98 31.86 -12.57
C THR A 94 -9.59 30.55 -13.05
N PRO A 95 -10.74 30.55 -13.75
CA PRO A 95 -11.34 29.33 -14.25
C PRO A 95 -10.40 28.46 -15.09
N ALA A 96 -9.59 29.09 -15.96
CA ALA A 96 -8.63 28.37 -16.81
C ALA A 96 -7.49 27.74 -15.99
N ALA A 97 -6.92 28.48 -15.02
CA ALA A 97 -5.90 27.97 -14.11
C ALA A 97 -6.45 26.83 -13.23
N ALA A 98 -7.68 26.98 -12.74
CA ALA A 98 -8.34 25.97 -11.94
C ALA A 98 -8.64 24.69 -12.76
N LEU A 99 -9.04 24.84 -14.02
CA LEU A 99 -9.27 23.69 -14.91
C LEU A 99 -7.96 22.95 -15.22
N LEU A 100 -6.88 23.67 -15.53
CA LEU A 100 -5.57 23.05 -15.75
C LEU A 100 -5.11 22.29 -14.51
N ALA A 101 -5.17 22.90 -13.33
CA ALA A 101 -4.80 22.26 -12.07
C ALA A 101 -5.66 21.01 -11.79
N ALA A 102 -6.95 21.08 -12.05
CA ALA A 102 -7.89 19.97 -11.89
C ALA A 102 -7.54 18.78 -12.79
N LEU A 103 -7.22 19.05 -14.07
CA LEU A 103 -6.82 18.01 -15.02
C LEU A 103 -5.46 17.39 -14.65
N LEU A 104 -4.47 18.22 -14.30
CA LEU A 104 -3.16 17.73 -13.86
C LEU A 104 -3.27 16.86 -12.60
N PHE A 105 -4.13 17.21 -11.65
CA PHE A 105 -4.35 16.38 -10.47
C PHE A 105 -5.09 15.07 -10.80
N ALA A 106 -6.22 15.17 -11.51
CA ALA A 106 -7.05 14.01 -11.80
C ALA A 106 -6.37 12.96 -12.68
N PHE A 107 -5.49 13.38 -13.60
CA PHE A 107 -4.73 12.49 -14.48
C PHE A 107 -3.26 12.39 -14.08
N SER A 108 -2.93 12.73 -12.83
CA SER A 108 -1.55 12.63 -12.32
C SER A 108 -1.03 11.19 -12.37
N PRO A 109 0.27 10.99 -12.53
CA PRO A 109 0.89 9.65 -12.49
C PRO A 109 0.53 8.85 -11.24
N PHE A 110 0.43 9.50 -10.09
CA PHE A 110 -0.02 8.85 -8.85
C PHE A 110 -1.44 8.31 -9.00
N HIS A 111 -2.40 9.13 -9.44
CA HIS A 111 -3.80 8.72 -9.55
C HIS A 111 -3.97 7.60 -10.57
N VAL A 112 -3.35 7.73 -11.75
CA VAL A 112 -3.41 6.70 -12.81
C VAL A 112 -2.83 5.37 -12.31
N ALA A 113 -1.66 5.40 -11.64
CA ALA A 113 -1.04 4.20 -11.09
C ALA A 113 -1.93 3.55 -10.01
N GLN A 114 -2.42 4.34 -9.04
CA GLN A 114 -3.29 3.78 -8.00
C GLN A 114 -4.63 3.28 -8.57
N ALA A 115 -5.20 3.96 -9.55
CA ALA A 115 -6.42 3.52 -10.24
C ALA A 115 -6.26 2.15 -10.92
N ALA A 116 -5.06 1.86 -11.43
CA ALA A 116 -4.77 0.60 -12.11
C ALA A 116 -4.53 -0.59 -11.16
N TYR A 117 -4.28 -0.33 -9.86
CA TYR A 117 -3.91 -1.38 -8.91
C TYR A 117 -4.69 -1.36 -7.60
N HIS A 118 -4.98 -0.17 -7.05
CA HIS A 118 -5.61 0.02 -5.74
C HIS A 118 -6.87 0.90 -5.84
N PRO A 119 -8.04 0.34 -6.18
CA PRO A 119 -9.26 1.12 -6.43
C PRO A 119 -9.69 1.99 -5.25
N HIS A 120 -9.38 1.59 -4.01
CA HIS A 120 -9.66 2.38 -2.81
C HIS A 120 -8.76 3.63 -2.75
N VAL A 121 -7.46 3.50 -3.08
CA VAL A 121 -6.51 4.63 -3.09
C VAL A 121 -6.79 5.58 -4.24
N ALA A 122 -7.36 5.06 -5.33
CA ALA A 122 -7.81 5.87 -6.47
C ALA A 122 -8.94 6.86 -6.13
N GLN A 123 -9.63 6.70 -4.98
CA GLN A 123 -10.70 7.63 -4.57
C GLN A 123 -10.12 8.98 -4.08
N THR A 124 -9.26 9.60 -4.89
CA THR A 124 -8.50 10.80 -4.54
C THR A 124 -9.34 12.07 -4.44
N GLN A 125 -10.59 12.08 -4.96
CA GLN A 125 -11.53 13.21 -4.87
C GLN A 125 -11.79 13.68 -3.44
N TRP A 126 -11.70 12.80 -2.47
CA TRP A 126 -12.01 13.13 -1.08
C TRP A 126 -10.96 14.03 -0.44
N LEU A 127 -9.69 13.99 -0.89
CA LEU A 127 -8.64 14.87 -0.37
C LEU A 127 -8.87 16.35 -0.67
N PRO A 128 -9.08 16.80 -1.93
CA PRO A 128 -9.40 18.19 -2.20
C PRO A 128 -10.76 18.62 -1.64
N LEU A 129 -11.76 17.72 -1.55
CA LEU A 129 -13.05 18.03 -0.91
C LEU A 129 -12.90 18.25 0.58
N TYR A 130 -12.08 17.44 1.25
CA TYR A 130 -11.77 17.62 2.67
C TYR A 130 -11.09 18.97 2.93
N LEU A 131 -10.03 19.32 2.18
CA LEU A 131 -9.36 20.61 2.33
C LEU A 131 -10.30 21.79 2.04
N LEU A 132 -11.16 21.66 1.04
CA LEU A 132 -12.17 22.67 0.71
C LEU A 132 -13.17 22.85 1.86
N ALA A 133 -13.67 21.75 2.44
CA ALA A 133 -14.60 21.80 3.57
C ALA A 133 -13.93 22.42 4.81
N LEU A 134 -12.69 22.02 5.11
CA LEU A 134 -11.88 22.56 6.20
C LEU A 134 -11.71 24.07 6.08
N TRP A 135 -11.24 24.55 4.93
CA TRP A 135 -10.94 25.97 4.71
C TRP A 135 -12.22 26.82 4.61
N ARG A 136 -13.30 26.29 4.05
CA ARG A 136 -14.62 26.97 4.10
C ARG A 136 -15.14 27.11 5.53
N CYS A 137 -14.96 26.09 6.35
CA CYS A 137 -15.34 26.15 7.76
C CYS A 137 -14.51 27.20 8.51
N MET A 138 -13.22 27.33 8.21
CA MET A 138 -12.36 28.39 8.76
C MET A 138 -12.74 29.79 8.29
N ASP A 139 -13.26 29.96 7.08
CA ASP A 139 -13.77 31.26 6.61
C ASP A 139 -15.10 31.60 7.28
N LYS A 140 -16.03 30.62 7.40
CA LYS A 140 -17.35 30.81 8.00
C LYS A 140 -17.89 29.49 8.53
N ALA A 141 -17.74 29.23 9.83
CA ALA A 141 -18.25 28.05 10.52
C ALA A 141 -19.78 28.15 10.73
N SER A 142 -20.54 28.00 9.65
CA SER A 142 -22.00 27.82 9.71
C SER A 142 -22.35 26.35 9.97
N GLY A 143 -23.59 26.08 10.40
CA GLY A 143 -24.06 24.69 10.59
C GLY A 143 -23.85 23.82 9.36
N SER A 144 -24.12 24.35 8.15
CA SER A 144 -23.86 23.64 6.89
C SER A 144 -22.36 23.42 6.61
N ALA A 145 -21.48 24.38 6.92
CA ALA A 145 -20.05 24.22 6.75
C ALA A 145 -19.48 23.15 7.71
N ILE A 146 -19.96 23.13 8.95
CA ILE A 146 -19.58 22.12 9.95
C ILE A 146 -20.07 20.73 9.52
N ALA A 147 -21.32 20.61 9.06
CA ALA A 147 -21.86 19.35 8.53
C ALA A 147 -21.07 18.85 7.32
N TRP A 148 -20.70 19.74 6.40
CA TRP A 148 -19.83 19.42 5.26
C TRP A 148 -18.43 18.98 5.68
N LEU A 149 -17.84 19.62 6.70
CA LEU A 149 -16.54 19.21 7.24
C LEU A 149 -16.61 17.81 7.85
N ALA A 150 -17.66 17.55 8.65
CA ALA A 150 -17.88 16.22 9.22
C ALA A 150 -18.08 15.15 8.14
N ALA A 151 -18.91 15.41 7.13
CA ALA A 151 -19.15 14.51 6.03
C ALA A 151 -17.88 14.25 5.19
N ALA A 152 -17.10 15.29 4.88
CA ALA A 152 -15.86 15.16 4.14
C ALA A 152 -14.77 14.41 4.94
N THR A 153 -14.70 14.60 6.26
CA THR A 153 -13.78 13.86 7.14
C THR A 153 -14.17 12.38 7.20
N ALA A 154 -15.45 12.08 7.34
CA ALA A 154 -15.94 10.71 7.28
C ALA A 154 -15.65 10.07 5.90
N ALA A 155 -15.94 10.79 4.83
CA ALA A 155 -15.74 10.28 3.47
C ALA A 155 -14.26 10.01 3.15
N VAL A 156 -13.34 10.91 3.48
CA VAL A 156 -11.90 10.71 3.23
C VAL A 156 -11.34 9.54 4.04
N THR A 157 -11.89 9.27 5.23
CA THR A 157 -11.44 8.18 6.10
C THR A 157 -12.06 6.84 5.69
N LEU A 158 -13.38 6.80 5.46
CA LEU A 158 -14.10 5.56 5.19
C LEU A 158 -13.99 5.09 3.73
N SER A 159 -13.60 5.96 2.80
CA SER A 159 -13.31 5.54 1.42
C SER A 159 -11.93 4.90 1.29
N ASN A 160 -10.98 5.36 2.12
CA ASN A 160 -9.61 4.89 2.13
C ASN A 160 -8.93 5.30 3.45
N PHE A 161 -8.57 4.35 4.30
CA PHE A 161 -7.95 4.64 5.59
C PHE A 161 -6.63 5.41 5.47
N TYR A 162 -5.87 5.23 4.38
CA TYR A 162 -4.71 6.09 4.11
C TYR A 162 -5.11 7.54 3.84
N GLY A 163 -6.25 7.77 3.20
CA GLY A 163 -6.82 9.13 3.05
C GLY A 163 -7.10 9.77 4.40
N GLY A 164 -7.66 9.01 5.34
CA GLY A 164 -7.88 9.44 6.72
C GLY A 164 -6.58 9.76 7.46
N LEU A 165 -5.55 8.92 7.35
CA LEU A 165 -4.22 9.19 7.92
C LEU A 165 -3.61 10.47 7.33
N ILE A 166 -3.62 10.61 6.01
CA ILE A 166 -3.10 11.80 5.30
C ILE A 166 -3.84 13.06 5.79
N ALA A 167 -5.17 13.01 5.86
CA ALA A 167 -5.98 14.12 6.38
C ALA A 167 -5.61 14.45 7.82
N ALA A 168 -5.53 13.46 8.72
CA ALA A 168 -5.19 13.67 10.13
C ALA A 168 -3.82 14.34 10.30
N VAL A 169 -2.78 13.82 9.63
CA VAL A 169 -1.40 14.32 9.74
C VAL A 169 -1.25 15.73 9.14
N LEU A 170 -1.94 16.02 8.03
CA LEU A 170 -1.82 17.31 7.35
C LEU A 170 -2.77 18.39 7.88
N THR A 171 -3.81 18.04 8.62
CA THR A 171 -4.78 18.99 9.15
C THR A 171 -4.16 20.12 9.97
N PRO A 172 -3.26 19.89 10.95
CA PRO A 172 -2.63 20.98 11.69
C PRO A 172 -1.88 21.96 10.79
N ILE A 173 -1.20 21.44 9.79
CA ILE A 173 -0.42 22.25 8.83
C ILE A 173 -1.36 23.02 7.89
N ALA A 174 -2.42 22.36 7.40
CA ALA A 174 -3.43 22.98 6.54
C ALA A 174 -4.16 24.11 7.27
N ILE A 175 -4.49 23.91 8.55
CA ILE A 175 -5.07 24.94 9.42
C ILE A 175 -4.08 26.10 9.62
N ALA A 176 -2.85 25.80 10.03
CA ALA A 176 -1.84 26.84 10.28
C ALA A 176 -1.56 27.67 9.00
N ALA A 177 -1.28 27.00 7.89
CA ALA A 177 -1.01 27.67 6.62
C ALA A 177 -2.18 28.57 6.17
N TYR A 178 -3.40 28.07 6.27
CA TYR A 178 -4.60 28.83 5.88
C TYR A 178 -4.91 29.96 6.87
N TRP A 179 -4.74 29.70 8.18
CA TRP A 179 -4.92 30.70 9.23
C TRP A 179 -3.99 31.89 9.02
N PHE A 180 -2.68 31.64 8.93
CA PHE A 180 -1.68 32.70 8.77
C PHE A 180 -1.76 33.36 7.39
N GLY A 181 -2.12 32.62 6.35
CA GLY A 181 -2.23 33.16 4.99
C GLY A 181 -3.50 33.98 4.75
N ARG A 182 -4.63 33.60 5.34
CA ARG A 182 -5.95 34.17 4.99
C ARG A 182 -6.91 34.33 6.16
N ALA A 183 -7.23 33.27 6.89
CA ALA A 183 -8.39 33.24 7.78
C ALA A 183 -8.32 34.26 8.93
N ARG A 184 -7.13 34.53 9.47
CA ARG A 184 -6.90 35.49 10.56
C ARG A 184 -7.34 36.92 10.26
N PHE A 185 -7.47 37.27 8.99
CA PHE A 185 -7.90 38.62 8.56
C PHE A 185 -9.42 38.74 8.42
N GLY A 186 -10.15 37.65 8.63
CA GLY A 186 -11.60 37.63 8.55
C GLY A 186 -12.27 38.15 9.82
N PRO A 187 -13.51 38.64 9.73
CA PRO A 187 -14.30 38.97 10.90
C PRO A 187 -14.54 37.72 11.76
N HIS A 188 -14.40 37.86 13.09
CA HIS A 188 -14.57 36.75 14.04
C HIS A 188 -13.62 35.54 13.82
N ALA A 189 -12.44 35.75 13.27
CA ALA A 189 -11.48 34.70 12.91
C ALA A 189 -11.25 33.67 14.03
N SER A 190 -10.96 34.11 15.25
CA SER A 190 -10.71 33.22 16.40
C SER A 190 -11.92 32.33 16.73
N ARG A 191 -13.13 32.86 16.63
CA ARG A 191 -14.36 32.09 16.82
C ARG A 191 -14.54 31.03 15.73
N GLN A 192 -14.27 31.40 14.46
CA GLN A 192 -14.35 30.45 13.35
C GLN A 192 -13.33 29.31 13.51
N LEU A 193 -12.11 29.63 13.93
CA LEU A 193 -11.09 28.63 14.23
C LEU A 193 -11.52 27.70 15.37
N ALA A 194 -12.01 28.24 16.49
CA ALA A 194 -12.49 27.46 17.63
C ALA A 194 -13.63 26.51 17.25
N LEU A 195 -14.61 26.98 16.46
CA LEU A 195 -15.71 26.15 15.98
C LEU A 195 -15.23 25.04 15.02
N THR A 196 -14.26 25.33 14.16
CA THR A 196 -13.64 24.35 13.25
C THR A 196 -12.89 23.28 14.02
N LEU A 197 -12.08 23.66 15.02
CA LEU A 197 -11.36 22.73 15.87
C LEU A 197 -12.32 21.88 16.72
N GLY A 198 -13.39 22.49 17.24
CA GLY A 198 -14.46 21.78 17.96
C GLY A 198 -15.16 20.74 17.09
N ALA A 199 -15.48 21.09 15.84
CA ALA A 199 -16.08 20.16 14.89
C ALA A 199 -15.16 18.98 14.57
N LEU A 200 -13.87 19.23 14.32
CA LEU A 200 -12.88 18.19 14.10
C LEU A 200 -12.70 17.30 15.34
N GLY A 201 -12.66 17.89 16.53
CA GLY A 201 -12.60 17.17 17.80
C GLY A 201 -13.80 16.23 17.99
N MET A 202 -15.01 16.69 17.69
CA MET A 202 -16.22 15.85 17.75
C MET A 202 -16.16 14.68 16.74
N VAL A 203 -15.71 14.93 15.51
CA VAL A 203 -15.55 13.85 14.51
C VAL A 203 -14.50 12.84 14.96
N ALA A 204 -13.38 13.30 15.52
CA ALA A 204 -12.35 12.42 16.05
C ALA A 204 -12.86 11.56 17.22
N LEU A 205 -13.60 12.16 18.16
CA LEU A 205 -14.22 11.43 19.27
C LEU A 205 -15.25 10.40 18.78
N ALA A 206 -16.09 10.75 17.81
CA ALA A 206 -17.02 9.81 17.18
C ALA A 206 -16.27 8.65 16.48
N GLY A 207 -15.16 8.93 15.80
CA GLY A 207 -14.30 7.92 15.20
C GLY A 207 -13.68 6.97 16.23
N VAL A 208 -13.15 7.50 17.34
CA VAL A 208 -12.63 6.68 18.44
C VAL A 208 -13.71 5.82 19.05
N ALA A 209 -14.90 6.38 19.32
CA ALA A 209 -16.04 5.65 19.86
C ALA A 209 -16.51 4.52 18.91
N PHE A 210 -16.51 4.78 17.60
CA PHE A 210 -16.82 3.78 16.59
C PHE A 210 -15.81 2.62 16.60
N VAL A 211 -14.50 2.92 16.61
CA VAL A 211 -13.45 1.88 16.67
C VAL A 211 -13.52 1.11 17.99
N TRP A 212 -13.73 1.81 19.11
CA TRP A 212 -13.91 1.17 20.42
C TRP A 212 -15.08 0.18 20.42
N ARG A 213 -16.19 0.55 19.79
CA ARG A 213 -17.40 -0.28 19.72
C ARG A 213 -17.27 -1.46 18.75
N SER A 214 -16.58 -1.24 17.61
CA SER A 214 -16.52 -2.21 16.49
C SER A 214 -15.30 -3.13 16.53
N ALA A 215 -14.18 -2.66 17.06
CA ALA A 215 -12.92 -3.39 17.10
C ALA A 215 -12.06 -2.96 18.31
N PRO A 216 -12.51 -3.24 19.56
CA PRO A 216 -11.77 -2.81 20.76
C PRO A 216 -10.35 -3.35 20.83
N GLY A 217 -10.12 -4.56 20.33
CA GLY A 217 -8.80 -5.18 20.28
C GLY A 217 -7.74 -4.36 19.55
N VAL A 218 -8.15 -3.57 18.53
CA VAL A 218 -7.22 -2.70 17.77
C VAL A 218 -6.64 -1.57 18.62
N LEU A 219 -7.42 -1.07 19.58
CA LEU A 219 -6.97 -0.01 20.48
C LEU A 219 -6.12 -0.55 21.63
N ILE A 220 -6.34 -1.81 22.03
CA ILE A 220 -5.64 -2.47 23.15
C ILE A 220 -4.37 -3.15 22.65
N ASP A 221 -4.48 -3.96 21.61
CA ASP A 221 -3.35 -4.66 20.99
C ASP A 221 -3.24 -4.31 19.50
N ARG A 222 -2.25 -3.50 19.17
CA ARG A 222 -1.95 -3.08 17.80
C ARG A 222 -0.97 -4.03 17.10
N SER A 223 -0.48 -5.06 17.78
CA SER A 223 0.53 -5.97 17.23
C SER A 223 -0.01 -6.79 16.06
N ALA A 224 -1.27 -7.22 16.12
CA ALA A 224 -1.94 -7.98 15.07
C ALA A 224 -2.07 -7.24 13.72
N LEU A 225 -1.99 -5.90 13.73
CA LEU A 225 -2.05 -5.04 12.54
C LEU A 225 -0.70 -4.42 12.18
N ARG A 226 0.35 -4.80 12.88
CA ARG A 226 1.67 -4.21 12.71
C ARG A 226 2.34 -4.77 11.46
N PHE A 227 2.70 -3.89 10.53
CA PHE A 227 3.61 -4.21 9.44
C PHE A 227 5.06 -4.15 9.92
N GLU A 228 5.96 -4.81 9.20
CA GLU A 228 7.39 -4.75 9.48
C GLU A 228 7.96 -3.33 9.25
N ARG A 229 8.95 -2.96 10.04
CA ARG A 229 9.61 -1.65 9.88
C ARG A 229 10.33 -1.51 8.54
N GLY A 230 10.81 -2.62 7.97
CA GLY A 230 11.42 -2.67 6.64
C GLY A 230 10.49 -2.16 5.53
N ASP A 231 9.20 -2.40 5.67
CA ASP A 231 8.19 -1.97 4.72
C ASP A 231 8.09 -0.43 4.59
N LEU A 232 8.40 0.32 5.67
CA LEU A 232 8.43 1.78 5.59
C LEU A 232 9.49 2.28 4.61
N PHE A 233 10.60 1.56 4.45
CA PHE A 233 11.64 1.93 3.47
C PHE A 233 11.23 1.53 2.05
N ARG A 234 10.56 0.39 1.90
CA ARG A 234 10.10 -0.14 0.60
C ARG A 234 8.98 0.71 0.00
N PHE A 235 7.99 1.09 0.84
CA PHE A 235 6.76 1.75 0.41
C PHE A 235 6.73 3.26 0.71
N SER A 236 7.86 3.87 1.01
CA SER A 236 8.02 5.33 1.06
C SER A 236 8.69 5.85 -0.20
N ALA A 237 8.28 7.03 -0.66
CA ALA A 237 8.89 7.68 -1.81
C ALA A 237 10.36 8.02 -1.53
N LYS A 238 11.17 8.00 -2.60
CA LYS A 238 12.48 8.63 -2.61
C LYS A 238 12.28 10.07 -3.07
N TRP A 239 13.13 11.02 -2.62
CA TRP A 239 12.97 12.40 -3.05
C TRP A 239 13.01 12.57 -4.59
N TRP A 240 13.76 11.73 -5.27
CA TRP A 240 13.87 11.69 -6.72
C TRP A 240 12.76 10.92 -7.44
N SER A 241 11.92 10.14 -6.71
CA SER A 241 10.72 9.51 -7.27
C SER A 241 9.78 10.52 -7.91
N TYR A 242 9.76 11.73 -7.37
CA TYR A 242 8.95 12.84 -7.91
C TYR A 242 9.45 13.38 -9.25
N LEU A 243 10.65 13.00 -9.67
CA LEU A 243 11.30 13.46 -10.89
C LEU A 243 11.43 12.37 -11.96
N VAL A 244 11.26 11.10 -11.59
CA VAL A 244 11.31 9.98 -12.54
C VAL A 244 9.96 9.86 -13.23
N PRO A 245 9.92 9.80 -14.57
CA PRO A 245 8.68 9.61 -15.31
C PRO A 245 7.93 8.34 -14.90
N PRO A 246 6.61 8.26 -15.09
CA PRO A 246 5.87 7.04 -14.80
C PRO A 246 6.30 5.89 -15.71
N VAL A 247 6.35 4.68 -15.17
CA VAL A 247 6.75 3.48 -15.94
C VAL A 247 5.75 3.13 -17.06
N ALA A 248 4.53 3.64 -16.98
CA ALA A 248 3.50 3.49 -18.01
C ALA A 248 3.61 4.54 -19.14
N HIS A 249 4.55 5.49 -19.06
CA HIS A 249 4.70 6.53 -20.07
C HIS A 249 5.16 5.93 -21.41
N PRO A 250 4.49 6.26 -22.56
CA PRO A 250 4.76 5.62 -23.84
C PRO A 250 6.20 5.76 -24.33
N LEU A 251 6.85 6.90 -24.11
CA LEU A 251 8.20 7.19 -24.56
C LEU A 251 9.26 7.01 -23.47
N LEU A 252 8.94 7.41 -22.24
CA LEU A 252 9.91 7.48 -21.14
C LEU A 252 9.83 6.28 -20.19
N GLY A 253 8.82 5.43 -20.31
CA GLY A 253 8.61 4.29 -19.40
C GLY A 253 9.74 3.28 -19.39
N GLY A 254 10.39 3.02 -20.56
CA GLY A 254 11.54 2.15 -20.65
C GLY A 254 12.76 2.70 -19.87
N THR A 255 12.98 4.01 -19.94
CA THR A 255 14.05 4.68 -19.17
C THR A 255 13.72 4.66 -17.68
N ALA A 256 12.46 4.93 -17.31
CA ALA A 256 12.01 4.86 -15.91
C ALA A 256 12.26 3.48 -15.31
N ARG A 257 11.88 2.39 -16.00
CA ARG A 257 12.13 1.01 -15.54
C ARG A 257 13.63 0.73 -15.32
N ARG A 258 14.50 1.20 -16.23
CA ARG A 258 15.96 1.06 -16.06
C ARG A 258 16.49 1.80 -14.83
N ILE A 259 15.97 3.01 -14.56
CA ILE A 259 16.35 3.78 -13.37
C ILE A 259 15.93 3.03 -12.09
N TRP A 260 14.73 2.50 -12.06
CA TRP A 260 14.22 1.75 -10.90
C TRP A 260 15.00 0.44 -10.68
N ALA A 261 15.27 -0.32 -11.73
CA ALA A 261 16.07 -1.54 -11.64
C ALA A 261 17.50 -1.27 -11.15
N ALA A 262 18.14 -0.20 -11.67
CA ALA A 262 19.49 0.20 -11.24
C ALA A 262 19.53 0.71 -9.78
N SER A 263 18.39 1.05 -9.21
CA SER A 263 18.26 1.54 -7.83
C SER A 263 17.75 0.46 -6.86
N ASP A 264 17.70 -0.79 -7.30
CA ASP A 264 17.18 -1.95 -6.54
C ASP A 264 15.76 -1.72 -5.98
N VAL A 265 14.94 -0.98 -6.71
CA VAL A 265 13.54 -0.73 -6.37
C VAL A 265 12.66 -1.64 -7.24
N THR A 266 12.52 -2.88 -6.84
CA THR A 266 11.60 -3.86 -7.48
C THR A 266 10.32 -3.98 -6.68
N VAL A 267 10.42 -4.30 -5.41
CA VAL A 267 9.31 -4.33 -4.46
C VAL A 267 8.90 -2.90 -4.10
N GLY A 268 7.61 -2.58 -4.24
CA GLY A 268 7.08 -1.25 -3.94
C GLY A 268 7.21 -0.24 -5.09
N MET A 269 7.55 -0.67 -6.31
CA MET A 269 7.63 0.20 -7.49
C MET A 269 6.33 0.97 -7.74
N LEU A 270 5.18 0.38 -7.45
CA LEU A 270 3.88 1.04 -7.56
C LEU A 270 3.81 2.31 -6.69
N GLU A 271 4.30 2.24 -5.47
CA GLU A 271 4.29 3.37 -4.53
C GLU A 271 5.31 4.46 -4.93
N GLN A 272 6.25 4.15 -5.85
CA GLN A 272 7.20 5.12 -6.41
C GLN A 272 6.61 5.92 -7.59
N GLN A 273 5.38 5.61 -8.06
CA GLN A 273 4.75 6.31 -9.19
C GLN A 273 4.15 7.66 -8.75
N VAL A 274 4.99 8.50 -8.13
CA VAL A 274 4.64 9.82 -7.59
C VAL A 274 5.19 10.99 -8.43
N SER A 275 5.59 10.75 -9.66
CA SER A 275 6.17 11.77 -10.55
C SER A 275 5.26 13.00 -10.65
N VAL A 276 5.82 14.18 -10.42
CA VAL A 276 5.10 15.47 -10.56
C VAL A 276 5.14 15.97 -12.00
N GLY A 277 6.14 15.53 -12.78
CA GLY A 277 6.42 16.08 -14.10
C GLY A 277 7.31 17.35 -14.05
N TRP A 278 8.30 17.40 -14.92
CA TRP A 278 9.27 18.50 -14.95
C TRP A 278 8.63 19.84 -15.29
N SER A 279 7.70 19.85 -16.27
CA SER A 279 6.99 21.06 -16.67
C SER A 279 6.10 21.60 -15.54
N VAL A 280 5.49 20.72 -14.75
CA VAL A 280 4.70 21.08 -13.56
C VAL A 280 5.60 21.70 -12.48
N VAL A 281 6.79 21.14 -12.27
CA VAL A 281 7.80 21.72 -11.34
C VAL A 281 8.22 23.12 -11.79
N VAL A 282 8.52 23.29 -13.08
CA VAL A 282 8.89 24.61 -13.64
C VAL A 282 7.76 25.62 -13.47
N LEU A 283 6.52 25.25 -13.82
CA LEU A 283 5.36 26.13 -13.66
C LEU A 283 5.11 26.47 -12.18
N GLY A 284 5.23 25.51 -11.27
CA GLY A 284 5.11 25.74 -9.83
C GLY A 284 6.19 26.68 -9.30
N THR A 285 7.44 26.52 -9.76
CA THR A 285 8.54 27.41 -9.42
C THR A 285 8.28 28.85 -9.90
N ILE A 286 7.76 29.00 -11.12
CA ILE A 286 7.37 30.32 -11.65
C ILE A 286 6.29 30.96 -10.75
N ALA A 287 5.31 30.20 -10.29
CA ALA A 287 4.31 30.71 -9.36
C ALA A 287 4.92 31.21 -8.05
N ILE A 288 5.85 30.44 -7.47
CA ILE A 288 6.54 30.79 -6.22
C ILE A 288 7.43 32.02 -6.41
N CYS A 289 8.25 32.05 -7.45
CA CYS A 289 9.12 33.22 -7.76
C CYS A 289 8.32 34.47 -8.04
N GLY A 290 7.23 34.36 -8.80
CA GLY A 290 6.33 35.47 -9.08
C GLY A 290 5.67 36.06 -7.82
N TRP A 291 5.25 35.18 -6.92
CA TRP A 291 4.74 35.58 -5.61
C TRP A 291 5.81 36.24 -4.75
N ALA A 292 7.00 35.65 -4.63
CA ALA A 292 8.11 36.18 -3.84
C ALA A 292 8.51 37.60 -4.34
N ALA A 293 8.62 37.79 -5.65
CA ALA A 293 8.93 39.08 -6.24
C ALA A 293 7.83 40.13 -5.97
N ALA A 294 6.56 39.73 -6.00
CA ALA A 294 5.44 40.61 -5.67
C ALA A 294 5.40 40.95 -4.17
N PHE A 295 5.73 40.00 -3.31
CA PHE A 295 5.82 40.18 -1.87
C PHE A 295 6.95 41.18 -1.50
N SER A 296 8.16 40.99 -2.04
CA SER A 296 9.32 41.85 -1.81
C SER A 296 9.03 43.28 -2.23
N ARG A 297 8.44 43.49 -3.42
CA ARG A 297 8.06 44.85 -3.90
C ARG A 297 7.07 45.56 -2.99
N ARG A 298 6.16 44.82 -2.33
CA ARG A 298 5.21 45.39 -1.37
C ARG A 298 5.85 45.74 -0.04
N ARG A 299 6.87 45.01 0.39
CA ARG A 299 7.51 45.20 1.70
C ARG A 299 8.61 46.24 1.66
N PHE A 300 9.33 46.34 0.57
CA PHE A 300 10.53 47.19 0.42
C PHE A 300 10.38 48.26 -0.67
N GLY A 301 9.23 48.32 -1.36
CA GLY A 301 8.97 49.40 -2.35
C GLY A 301 8.79 50.72 -1.67
N GLU A 302 9.47 51.77 -2.21
CA GLU A 302 9.38 53.14 -1.75
C GLU A 302 7.93 53.62 -1.60
N PRO A 303 7.62 54.44 -0.59
CA PRO A 303 6.31 55.07 -0.47
C PRO A 303 6.04 55.87 -1.76
N ARG A 304 4.89 55.56 -2.38
CA ARG A 304 4.42 56.29 -3.58
C ARG A 304 4.35 57.76 -3.25
N THR A 305 5.39 58.53 -3.59
CA THR A 305 5.34 59.97 -3.62
C THR A 305 4.24 60.37 -4.59
N ARG A 306 3.21 61.03 -4.06
CA ARG A 306 2.20 61.74 -4.85
C ARG A 306 2.92 62.83 -5.65
N MET A 307 3.30 62.54 -6.87
CA MET A 307 3.58 63.59 -7.85
C MET A 307 2.37 63.67 -8.77
N ASP A 308 1.85 64.89 -8.82
CA ASP A 308 0.83 65.37 -9.75
C ASP A 308 -0.52 64.62 -9.78
N GLY A 309 -1.48 65.11 -9.01
CA GLY A 309 -2.95 65.14 -9.17
C GLY A 309 -3.71 64.09 -9.98
N ARG A 310 -3.02 63.17 -10.63
CA ARG A 310 -3.62 62.03 -11.34
C ARG A 310 -3.77 60.85 -10.40
N VAL A 311 -5.00 60.48 -10.10
CA VAL A 311 -5.35 59.24 -9.43
C VAL A 311 -4.61 58.13 -10.17
N ALA A 312 -3.56 57.58 -9.54
CA ALA A 312 -2.88 56.42 -10.09
C ALA A 312 -3.94 55.31 -10.24
N GLY A 313 -4.21 54.93 -11.45
CA GLY A 313 -5.10 53.78 -11.75
C GLY A 313 -4.76 52.58 -10.90
N PRO A 314 -5.66 51.62 -10.70
CA PRO A 314 -5.43 50.47 -9.85
C PRO A 314 -4.09 49.85 -10.22
N GLY A 315 -3.15 49.89 -9.23
CA GLY A 315 -1.80 49.33 -9.43
C GLY A 315 -1.84 47.94 -10.03
N PRO A 316 -0.75 47.39 -10.57
CA PRO A 316 -0.76 46.17 -11.32
C PRO A 316 -1.58 45.16 -10.57
N ARG A 317 -2.69 44.74 -11.20
CA ARG A 317 -3.62 43.76 -10.61
C ARG A 317 -2.79 42.59 -10.13
N VAL A 318 -2.90 42.27 -8.84
CA VAL A 318 -2.39 41.03 -8.29
C VAL A 318 -2.78 39.93 -9.27
N GLY A 319 -1.81 39.11 -9.66
CA GLY A 319 -2.05 38.03 -10.63
C GLY A 319 -3.34 37.26 -10.31
N PRO A 320 -3.82 36.45 -11.22
CA PRO A 320 -5.16 35.86 -11.22
C PRO A 320 -5.51 35.00 -10.00
N SER A 321 -4.55 34.79 -9.07
CA SER A 321 -4.74 34.11 -7.78
C SER A 321 -4.56 35.09 -6.63
N GLY A 322 -5.32 34.93 -5.54
CA GLY A 322 -5.16 35.73 -4.33
C GLY A 322 -3.72 35.64 -3.77
N PRO A 323 -3.23 36.68 -3.09
CA PRO A 323 -1.83 36.77 -2.63
C PRO A 323 -1.44 35.70 -1.60
N TYR A 324 -2.40 34.97 -1.08
CA TYR A 324 -2.26 33.94 -0.05
C TYR A 324 -2.16 32.49 -0.60
N ALA A 325 -2.61 32.22 -1.82
CA ALA A 325 -2.69 30.85 -2.34
C ALA A 325 -1.31 30.18 -2.42
N VAL A 326 -0.31 30.86 -2.99
CA VAL A 326 1.03 30.28 -3.19
C VAL A 326 1.70 29.82 -1.88
N PRO A 327 1.79 30.65 -0.81
CA PRO A 327 2.44 30.23 0.43
C PRO A 327 1.68 29.08 1.12
N ILE A 328 0.35 29.05 1.07
CA ILE A 328 -0.46 27.97 1.63
C ILE A 328 -0.15 26.65 0.91
N LEU A 329 -0.19 26.68 -0.43
CA LEU A 329 0.06 25.50 -1.25
C LEU A 329 1.50 24.98 -1.09
N ALA A 330 2.49 25.89 -1.06
CA ALA A 330 3.90 25.53 -0.88
C ALA A 330 4.17 24.90 0.50
N ALA A 331 3.56 25.45 1.57
CA ALA A 331 3.71 24.92 2.92
C ALA A 331 3.12 23.51 3.03
N VAL A 332 1.90 23.29 2.53
CA VAL A 332 1.25 21.98 2.56
C VAL A 332 2.00 20.97 1.70
N ALA A 333 2.47 21.38 0.49
CA ALA A 333 3.28 20.54 -0.39
C ALA A 333 4.58 20.10 0.28
N GLY A 334 5.30 21.02 0.92
CA GLY A 334 6.58 20.76 1.58
C GLY A 334 6.45 19.75 2.72
N VAL A 335 5.42 19.91 3.57
CA VAL A 335 5.18 18.94 4.66
C VAL A 335 4.73 17.59 4.11
N ALA A 336 3.82 17.55 3.14
CA ALA A 336 3.38 16.31 2.51
C ALA A 336 4.57 15.56 1.85
N LEU A 337 5.46 16.29 1.18
CA LEU A 337 6.69 15.73 0.60
C LEU A 337 7.56 15.07 1.69
N VAL A 338 7.83 15.76 2.79
CA VAL A 338 8.66 15.20 3.89
C VAL A 338 7.98 13.99 4.53
N CYS A 339 6.65 14.02 4.71
CA CYS A 339 5.88 12.88 5.22
C CYS A 339 5.91 11.66 4.29
N SER A 340 6.03 11.86 2.97
CA SER A 340 6.06 10.78 2.00
C SER A 340 7.39 10.02 1.95
N LEU A 341 8.47 10.61 2.48
CA LEU A 341 9.82 10.06 2.39
C LEU A 341 10.06 8.94 3.40
N SER A 342 11.10 8.12 3.14
CA SER A 342 11.55 7.04 4.02
C SER A 342 11.76 7.54 5.47
N PRO A 343 11.60 6.66 6.48
CA PRO A 343 11.53 7.07 7.89
C PRO A 343 12.80 7.75 8.40
N GLU A 344 13.92 7.43 7.81
CA GLU A 344 15.21 8.02 8.23
C GLU A 344 16.18 8.11 7.05
N ARG A 345 17.20 8.92 7.23
CA ARG A 345 18.34 9.04 6.31
C ARG A 345 19.58 9.39 7.10
N THR A 346 20.67 8.72 6.83
CA THR A 346 22.00 9.12 7.30
C THR A 346 22.62 10.06 6.28
N ALA A 347 23.02 11.25 6.72
CA ALA A 347 23.78 12.21 5.93
C ALA A 347 24.84 12.83 6.79
N PHE A 348 26.07 12.94 6.30
CA PHE A 348 27.23 13.49 7.01
C PHE A 348 27.48 12.79 8.39
N GLY A 349 27.24 11.46 8.46
CA GLY A 349 27.37 10.71 9.72
C GLY A 349 26.25 10.90 10.74
N VAL A 350 25.29 11.79 10.47
CA VAL A 350 24.14 12.07 11.34
C VAL A 350 22.88 11.37 10.83
N ARG A 351 22.15 10.70 11.72
CA ARG A 351 20.86 10.06 11.41
C ARG A 351 19.72 11.05 11.61
N PHE A 352 19.05 11.39 10.52
CA PHE A 352 17.89 12.27 10.52
C PHE A 352 16.61 11.44 10.50
N MET A 353 15.79 11.57 11.55
CA MET A 353 14.45 10.97 11.61
C MET A 353 13.45 11.86 10.88
N ARG A 354 12.47 11.23 10.20
CA ARG A 354 11.40 11.90 9.46
C ARG A 354 10.03 11.52 10.05
N PRO A 355 8.95 12.25 9.69
CA PRO A 355 7.62 12.05 10.28
C PRO A 355 7.12 10.60 10.25
N SER A 356 7.41 9.82 9.20
CA SER A 356 7.02 8.41 9.11
C SER A 356 7.62 7.54 10.23
N ALA A 357 8.84 7.85 10.69
CA ALA A 357 9.45 7.16 11.84
C ALA A 357 8.74 7.48 13.15
N LEU A 358 8.19 8.70 13.29
CA LEU A 358 7.47 9.15 14.50
C LEU A 358 6.01 8.66 14.48
N LEU A 359 5.41 8.53 13.31
CA LEU A 359 4.03 8.08 13.15
C LEU A 359 3.89 6.57 13.30
N TYR A 360 4.87 5.80 12.84
CA TYR A 360 4.81 4.34 12.86
C TYR A 360 4.56 3.71 14.25
N PRO A 361 5.17 4.15 15.36
CA PRO A 361 4.83 3.64 16.69
C PRO A 361 3.37 3.89 17.10
N ILE A 362 2.76 4.95 16.55
CA ILE A 362 1.37 5.35 16.87
C ILE A 362 0.38 4.58 16.00
N VAL A 363 0.69 4.43 14.70
CA VAL A 363 -0.19 3.82 13.70
C VAL A 363 0.57 2.76 12.87
N PRO A 364 0.99 1.63 13.48
CA PRO A 364 1.86 0.64 12.84
C PRO A 364 1.21 -0.12 11.68
N MET A 365 -0.11 0.04 11.48
CA MET A 365 -0.87 -0.52 10.38
C MET A 365 -0.72 0.25 9.05
N PHE A 366 0.01 1.37 9.04
CA PHE A 366 0.28 2.14 7.83
C PHE A 366 1.76 2.04 7.45
N ARG A 367 2.05 1.47 6.28
CA ARG A 367 3.41 1.26 5.76
C ARG A 367 3.74 2.09 4.52
N ALA A 368 2.73 2.44 3.70
CA ALA A 368 2.91 3.09 2.40
C ALA A 368 2.84 4.63 2.51
N TYR A 369 3.87 5.24 3.09
CA TYR A 369 3.95 6.69 3.28
C TYR A 369 4.11 7.47 1.96
N ALA A 370 4.57 6.83 0.86
CA ALA A 370 4.56 7.43 -0.47
C ALA A 370 3.19 7.97 -0.90
N ARG A 371 2.09 7.46 -0.30
CA ARG A 371 0.72 7.90 -0.57
C ARG A 371 0.43 9.35 -0.16
N PHE A 372 1.26 9.96 0.71
CA PHE A 372 1.27 11.42 0.90
C PHE A 372 1.58 12.18 -0.40
N GLY A 373 2.16 11.50 -1.39
CA GLY A 373 2.35 11.99 -2.75
C GLY A 373 1.07 12.50 -3.43
N ALA A 374 -0.11 11.99 -3.05
CA ALA A 374 -1.38 12.51 -3.55
C ALA A 374 -1.56 14.01 -3.24
N ILE A 375 -1.16 14.44 -2.04
CA ILE A 375 -1.20 15.86 -1.66
C ILE A 375 -0.10 16.65 -2.35
N VAL A 376 1.10 16.09 -2.50
CA VAL A 376 2.18 16.73 -3.28
C VAL A 376 1.71 17.00 -4.71
N GLN A 377 1.07 16.01 -5.36
CA GLN A 377 0.48 16.14 -6.69
C GLN A 377 -0.60 17.23 -6.75
N LEU A 378 -1.52 17.23 -5.78
CA LEU A 378 -2.59 18.24 -5.71
C LEU A 378 -2.03 19.66 -5.59
N MET A 379 -1.10 19.86 -4.65
CA MET A 379 -0.50 21.18 -4.43
C MET A 379 0.35 21.65 -5.61
N ALA A 380 1.14 20.74 -6.19
CA ALA A 380 1.95 21.02 -7.38
C ALA A 380 1.07 21.38 -8.59
N ALA A 381 -0.02 20.67 -8.82
CA ALA A 381 -0.97 20.96 -9.88
C ALA A 381 -1.61 22.37 -9.70
N LEU A 382 -1.99 22.73 -8.48
CA LEU A 382 -2.54 24.05 -8.17
C LEU A 382 -1.50 25.16 -8.38
N LEU A 383 -0.24 24.95 -7.94
CA LEU A 383 0.86 25.89 -8.19
C LEU A 383 1.16 26.01 -9.69
N ALA A 384 1.17 24.90 -10.44
CA ALA A 384 1.37 24.93 -11.89
C ALA A 384 0.26 25.69 -12.60
N GLY A 385 -1.00 25.55 -12.18
CA GLY A 385 -2.10 26.37 -12.70
C GLY A 385 -1.87 27.87 -12.50
N ILE A 386 -1.35 28.28 -11.32
CA ILE A 386 -1.00 29.67 -11.04
C ILE A 386 0.15 30.14 -11.94
N GLY A 387 1.22 29.36 -12.06
CA GLY A 387 2.38 29.70 -12.89
C GLY A 387 2.04 29.81 -14.36
N ALA A 388 1.23 28.87 -14.89
CA ALA A 388 0.74 28.92 -16.25
C ALA A 388 -0.09 30.21 -16.48
N ALA A 389 -0.99 30.55 -15.56
CA ALA A 389 -1.78 31.79 -15.67
C ALA A 389 -0.91 33.04 -15.62
N GLN A 390 0.15 33.08 -14.83
CA GLN A 390 1.11 34.19 -14.79
C GLN A 390 1.83 34.38 -16.13
N LEU A 391 2.32 33.28 -16.75
CA LEU A 391 2.99 33.33 -18.05
C LEU A 391 2.04 33.74 -19.17
N LEU A 392 0.85 33.14 -19.21
CA LEU A 392 -0.12 33.40 -20.27
C LEU A 392 -0.75 34.80 -20.19
N ALA A 393 -0.81 35.40 -18.98
CA ALA A 393 -1.30 36.78 -18.80
C ALA A 393 -0.26 37.84 -19.15
N THR A 394 1.00 37.50 -19.38
CA THR A 394 2.05 38.49 -19.73
C THR A 394 1.84 39.06 -21.13
N ARG A 395 2.27 40.33 -21.32
CA ARG A 395 2.25 41.00 -22.64
C ARG A 395 3.36 40.52 -23.58
N ARG A 396 4.41 39.89 -23.06
CA ARG A 396 5.57 39.39 -23.83
C ARG A 396 5.18 38.12 -24.61
N ARG A 397 5.19 38.19 -25.95
CA ARG A 397 4.80 37.04 -26.81
C ARG A 397 5.62 35.77 -26.52
N ALA A 398 6.95 35.91 -26.35
CA ALA A 398 7.83 34.80 -26.02
C ALA A 398 7.43 34.11 -24.71
N ALA A 399 7.14 34.83 -23.62
CA ALA A 399 6.74 34.26 -22.36
C ALA A 399 5.37 33.54 -22.44
N ARG A 400 4.44 34.06 -23.26
CA ARG A 400 3.17 33.34 -23.52
C ARG A 400 3.38 32.03 -24.29
N ALA A 401 4.28 32.07 -25.30
CA ALA A 401 4.61 30.85 -26.07
C ALA A 401 5.25 29.80 -25.17
N TRP A 402 6.21 30.20 -24.31
CA TRP A 402 6.80 29.31 -23.29
C TRP A 402 5.74 28.77 -22.33
N GLY A 403 4.81 29.60 -21.85
CA GLY A 403 3.72 29.17 -21.00
C GLY A 403 2.83 28.13 -21.66
N ALA A 404 2.47 28.34 -22.92
CA ALA A 404 1.70 27.37 -23.70
C ALA A 404 2.47 26.06 -23.93
N ALA A 405 3.76 26.16 -24.29
CA ALA A 405 4.63 24.99 -24.46
C ALA A 405 4.75 24.14 -23.18
N LEU A 406 4.96 24.79 -22.02
CA LEU A 406 5.03 24.11 -20.73
C LEU A 406 3.71 23.42 -20.36
N VAL A 407 2.56 24.00 -20.68
CA VAL A 407 1.24 23.37 -20.47
C VAL A 407 1.10 22.14 -21.36
N VAL A 408 1.48 22.21 -22.62
CA VAL A 408 1.44 21.06 -23.55
C VAL A 408 2.40 19.97 -23.07
N LEU A 409 3.61 20.33 -22.68
CA LEU A 409 4.59 19.39 -22.14
C LEU A 409 4.10 18.74 -20.84
N ALA A 410 3.49 19.48 -19.92
CA ALA A 410 2.92 18.92 -18.68
C ALA A 410 1.86 17.85 -18.96
N ILE A 411 1.02 18.08 -19.99
CA ILE A 411 0.04 17.07 -20.42
C ILE A 411 0.74 15.87 -21.06
N ALA A 412 1.77 16.10 -21.89
CA ALA A 412 2.53 15.05 -22.53
C ALA A 412 3.32 14.18 -21.53
N GLU A 413 3.88 14.78 -20.48
CA GLU A 413 4.60 14.08 -19.42
C GLU A 413 3.70 13.13 -18.61
N TYR A 414 2.37 13.34 -18.66
CA TYR A 414 1.37 12.49 -18.00
C TYR A 414 0.72 11.48 -18.96
N ALA A 415 1.20 11.42 -20.20
CA ALA A 415 0.67 10.50 -21.19
C ALA A 415 0.87 9.04 -20.73
N VAL A 416 -0.18 8.26 -20.92
CA VAL A 416 -0.17 6.81 -20.66
C VAL A 416 -0.82 6.11 -21.85
N TRP A 417 -0.32 4.94 -22.22
CA TRP A 417 -0.91 4.16 -23.30
C TRP A 417 -2.17 3.46 -22.78
N PRO A 418 -3.37 3.72 -23.31
CA PRO A 418 -4.61 3.16 -22.78
C PRO A 418 -4.64 1.63 -22.72
N GLN A 419 -3.99 0.95 -23.68
CA GLN A 419 -3.90 -0.51 -23.70
C GLN A 419 -3.14 -1.07 -22.49
N SER A 420 -2.18 -0.34 -21.94
CA SER A 420 -1.43 -0.76 -20.76
C SER A 420 -2.24 -0.65 -19.46
N LEU A 421 -3.43 -0.07 -19.51
CA LEU A 421 -4.36 0.09 -18.40
C LEU A 421 -5.61 -0.80 -18.54
N SER A 422 -5.52 -1.86 -19.34
CA SER A 422 -6.60 -2.83 -19.52
C SER A 422 -6.08 -4.23 -19.21
N ARG A 423 -6.70 -4.89 -18.25
CA ARG A 423 -6.37 -6.25 -17.82
C ARG A 423 -7.58 -7.17 -18.01
N ASP A 424 -7.36 -8.34 -18.60
CA ASP A 424 -8.39 -9.38 -18.72
C ASP A 424 -8.66 -10.02 -17.35
N VAL A 425 -9.93 -10.34 -17.09
CA VAL A 425 -10.38 -11.06 -15.88
C VAL A 425 -11.09 -12.37 -16.23
N LEU A 426 -10.81 -12.89 -17.41
CA LEU A 426 -11.33 -14.17 -17.88
C LEU A 426 -10.50 -15.35 -17.34
N PRO A 427 -11.13 -16.51 -17.08
CA PRO A 427 -10.42 -17.73 -16.75
C PRO A 427 -9.41 -18.12 -17.83
N THR A 428 -8.18 -18.39 -17.43
CA THR A 428 -7.14 -18.96 -18.30
C THR A 428 -7.40 -20.44 -18.59
N ALA A 429 -6.53 -21.09 -19.36
CA ALA A 429 -6.63 -22.50 -19.63
C ALA A 429 -6.49 -23.34 -18.34
N ALA A 430 -5.55 -22.97 -17.47
CA ALA A 430 -5.37 -23.61 -16.17
C ALA A 430 -6.61 -23.48 -15.26
N HIS A 431 -7.20 -22.28 -15.19
CA HIS A 431 -8.43 -22.06 -14.41
C HIS A 431 -9.60 -22.87 -14.96
N ARG A 432 -9.77 -22.96 -16.30
CA ARG A 432 -10.81 -23.77 -16.93
C ARG A 432 -10.64 -25.26 -16.62
N TRP A 433 -9.40 -25.75 -16.63
CA TRP A 433 -9.11 -27.14 -16.26
C TRP A 433 -9.53 -27.44 -14.81
N VAL A 434 -9.15 -26.55 -13.87
CA VAL A 434 -9.58 -26.67 -12.46
C VAL A 434 -11.11 -26.68 -12.34
N MET A 435 -11.82 -25.85 -13.11
CA MET A 435 -13.29 -25.80 -13.10
C MET A 435 -13.95 -27.08 -13.62
N GLN A 436 -13.29 -27.88 -14.43
CA GLN A 436 -13.80 -29.11 -15.02
C GLN A 436 -13.58 -30.34 -14.11
N GLN A 437 -12.76 -30.22 -13.06
CA GLN A 437 -12.50 -31.33 -12.18
C GLN A 437 -13.76 -31.77 -11.39
N PRO A 438 -13.95 -33.09 -11.12
CA PRO A 438 -15.19 -33.60 -10.54
C PRO A 438 -15.44 -33.18 -9.09
N ALA A 439 -14.41 -32.88 -8.32
CA ALA A 439 -14.49 -32.50 -6.90
C ALA A 439 -14.10 -31.04 -6.71
N PRO A 440 -14.56 -30.35 -5.64
CA PRO A 440 -14.03 -29.06 -5.27
C PRO A 440 -12.55 -29.20 -4.94
N LEU A 441 -11.69 -28.57 -5.75
CA LEU A 441 -10.26 -28.54 -5.50
C LEU A 441 -9.93 -27.47 -4.48
N ARG A 442 -9.02 -27.79 -3.56
CA ARG A 442 -8.31 -26.77 -2.78
C ARG A 442 -6.93 -26.60 -3.39
N VAL A 443 -6.76 -25.48 -4.09
CA VAL A 443 -5.53 -25.19 -4.81
C VAL A 443 -4.71 -24.19 -3.98
N PHE A 444 -3.45 -24.49 -3.78
CA PHE A 444 -2.47 -23.61 -3.18
C PHE A 444 -1.67 -22.91 -4.28
N ASP A 445 -1.35 -21.64 -4.05
CA ASP A 445 -0.49 -20.85 -4.91
C ASP A 445 0.75 -20.45 -4.09
N CYS A 446 1.94 -20.73 -4.60
CA CYS A 446 3.20 -20.51 -3.90
C CYS A 446 3.60 -19.03 -3.78
N GLU A 447 2.90 -18.11 -4.39
CA GLU A 447 3.22 -16.69 -4.22
C GLU A 447 2.98 -16.22 -2.77
N PRO A 448 3.94 -15.50 -2.16
CA PRO A 448 3.90 -15.12 -0.73
C PRO A 448 2.78 -14.14 -0.37
N LEU A 449 1.92 -13.76 -1.30
CA LEU A 449 0.86 -12.77 -1.08
C LEU A 449 -0.52 -13.42 -1.17
N THR A 450 -1.21 -13.40 -0.04
CA THR A 450 -2.62 -13.79 0.17
C THR A 450 -3.64 -13.24 -0.85
N ALA A 451 -3.23 -12.38 -1.76
CA ALA A 451 -4.05 -11.78 -2.79
C ALA A 451 -4.26 -12.70 -4.01
N GLU A 452 -3.37 -13.67 -4.28
CA GLU A 452 -3.52 -14.57 -5.42
C GLU A 452 -4.63 -15.59 -5.23
N SER A 453 -4.83 -16.10 -4.03
CA SER A 453 -5.95 -16.96 -3.71
C SER A 453 -7.29 -16.32 -4.07
N ALA A 454 -7.41 -14.99 -3.96
CA ALA A 454 -8.59 -14.25 -4.38
C ALA A 454 -8.78 -14.29 -5.91
N SER A 455 -7.70 -14.18 -6.70
CA SER A 455 -7.79 -14.25 -8.15
C SER A 455 -8.14 -15.67 -8.63
N VAL A 456 -7.51 -16.69 -8.06
CA VAL A 456 -7.81 -18.08 -8.40
C VAL A 456 -9.26 -18.44 -8.02
N SER A 457 -9.70 -18.06 -6.83
CA SER A 457 -11.09 -18.26 -6.40
C SER A 457 -12.09 -17.54 -7.33
N TRP A 458 -11.80 -16.28 -7.70
CA TRP A 458 -12.64 -15.54 -8.64
C TRP A 458 -12.69 -16.20 -10.01
N LEU A 459 -11.52 -16.49 -10.59
CA LEU A 459 -11.40 -17.03 -11.95
C LEU A 459 -11.92 -18.46 -12.09
N THR A 460 -12.04 -19.19 -10.97
CA THR A 460 -12.61 -20.54 -10.92
C THR A 460 -14.08 -20.57 -10.46
N GLY A 461 -14.76 -19.39 -10.41
CA GLY A 461 -16.14 -19.30 -9.96
C GLY A 461 -16.38 -19.73 -8.52
N GLY A 462 -15.38 -19.60 -7.66
CA GLY A 462 -15.43 -19.99 -6.26
C GLY A 462 -15.21 -21.49 -6.01
N ARG A 463 -14.84 -22.23 -7.05
CA ARG A 463 -14.56 -23.67 -6.95
C ARG A 463 -13.28 -23.98 -6.15
N VAL A 464 -12.33 -23.06 -6.19
CA VAL A 464 -11.15 -23.06 -5.33
C VAL A 464 -11.45 -22.23 -4.10
N ALA A 465 -11.35 -22.84 -2.92
CA ALA A 465 -11.48 -22.12 -1.67
C ALA A 465 -10.33 -21.12 -1.50
N LEU A 466 -10.64 -19.95 -0.93
CA LEU A 466 -9.61 -19.04 -0.43
C LEU A 466 -8.81 -19.79 0.64
N ALA A 467 -7.50 -19.87 0.46
CA ALA A 467 -6.63 -20.40 1.48
C ALA A 467 -6.63 -19.44 2.68
N ASP A 468 -6.93 -19.95 3.86
CA ASP A 468 -6.50 -19.29 5.09
C ASP A 468 -4.98 -19.13 5.03
N ARG A 469 -4.46 -18.00 5.53
CA ARG A 469 -3.03 -17.68 5.50
C ARG A 469 -2.21 -18.89 6.01
N ILE A 470 -1.63 -19.64 5.09
CA ILE A 470 -0.49 -20.48 5.42
C ILE A 470 0.71 -19.54 5.38
N HIS A 471 1.26 -19.24 6.54
CA HIS A 471 2.47 -18.41 6.67
C HIS A 471 3.73 -19.12 6.18
N ASP A 472 3.59 -20.16 5.36
CA ASP A 472 4.66 -21.04 4.98
C ASP A 472 5.18 -20.70 3.59
N ASP A 473 6.46 -20.50 3.56
CA ASP A 473 7.27 -20.37 2.35
C ASP A 473 7.23 -21.69 1.56
N CYS A 474 7.08 -21.62 0.24
CA CYS A 474 7.18 -22.80 -0.64
C CYS A 474 8.54 -23.51 -0.56
N ALA A 475 9.56 -22.86 -0.04
CA ALA A 475 10.87 -23.44 0.25
C ALA A 475 10.92 -24.30 1.53
N GLU A 476 9.82 -24.43 2.30
CA GLU A 476 9.79 -25.27 3.50
C GLU A 476 9.86 -26.76 3.15
N PRO A 477 10.60 -27.57 3.91
CA PRO A 477 10.59 -29.01 3.76
C PRO A 477 9.17 -29.61 3.91
N GLN A 478 8.92 -30.72 3.22
CA GLN A 478 7.65 -31.45 3.27
C GLN A 478 6.42 -30.58 2.85
N LEU A 479 6.60 -29.65 1.90
CA LEU A 479 5.54 -28.77 1.46
C LEU A 479 4.28 -29.55 1.04
N ALA A 480 4.44 -30.61 0.22
CA ALA A 480 3.32 -31.44 -0.24
C ALA A 480 2.49 -31.99 0.92
N SER A 481 3.15 -32.58 1.91
CA SER A 481 2.50 -33.18 3.07
C SER A 481 1.82 -32.15 3.95
N ARG A 482 2.43 -30.97 4.11
CA ARG A 482 1.86 -29.86 4.90
C ARG A 482 0.64 -29.25 4.21
N LEU A 483 0.70 -29.05 2.90
CA LEU A 483 -0.43 -28.57 2.12
C LEU A 483 -1.58 -29.57 2.13
N TRP A 484 -1.28 -30.86 1.98
CA TRP A 484 -2.28 -31.92 2.07
C TRP A 484 -2.93 -31.96 3.47
N ALA A 485 -2.15 -31.87 4.55
CA ALA A 485 -2.66 -31.79 5.92
C ALA A 485 -3.60 -30.58 6.14
N SER A 486 -3.33 -29.48 5.47
CA SER A 486 -4.18 -28.29 5.46
C SER A 486 -5.38 -28.44 4.51
N GLY A 487 -5.54 -29.61 3.88
CA GLY A 487 -6.63 -29.97 2.98
C GLY A 487 -6.48 -29.49 1.56
N PHE A 488 -5.27 -29.05 1.14
CA PHE A 488 -4.99 -28.76 -0.26
C PHE A 488 -4.80 -30.04 -1.05
N THR A 489 -5.33 -30.04 -2.26
CA THR A 489 -5.28 -31.19 -3.18
C THR A 489 -4.36 -30.93 -4.36
N HIS A 490 -4.17 -29.68 -4.72
CA HIS A 490 -3.38 -29.28 -5.89
C HIS A 490 -2.56 -28.04 -5.60
N LEU A 491 -1.50 -27.88 -6.40
CA LEU A 491 -0.62 -26.74 -6.44
C LEU A 491 -0.71 -26.11 -7.83
N LEU A 492 -0.90 -24.80 -7.92
CA LEU A 492 -0.83 -24.03 -9.16
C LEU A 492 0.49 -23.28 -9.19
N VAL A 493 1.30 -23.50 -10.22
CA VAL A 493 2.62 -22.90 -10.39
C VAL A 493 2.68 -22.11 -11.68
N ARG A 494 3.00 -20.83 -11.57
CA ARG A 494 3.17 -19.94 -12.72
C ARG A 494 4.62 -19.83 -13.13
N ASP A 495 4.86 -19.43 -14.35
CA ASP A 495 6.08 -19.69 -15.11
C ASP A 495 7.31 -18.82 -14.75
N THR A 496 7.34 -18.01 -13.67
CA THR A 496 8.42 -17.01 -13.63
C THR A 496 9.55 -17.30 -12.65
N TRP A 497 9.27 -17.57 -11.40
CA TRP A 497 10.31 -17.76 -10.37
C TRP A 497 10.05 -18.93 -9.41
N GLU A 498 8.84 -19.46 -9.47
CA GLU A 498 8.41 -20.64 -8.70
C GLU A 498 8.87 -21.94 -9.36
N ARG A 499 9.00 -21.92 -10.69
CA ARG A 499 9.33 -23.10 -11.48
C ARG A 499 10.71 -23.71 -11.17
N PRO A 500 11.82 -22.95 -11.06
CA PRO A 500 13.13 -23.54 -10.75
C PRO A 500 13.13 -24.30 -9.42
N TRP A 501 12.41 -23.77 -8.43
CA TRP A 501 12.27 -24.47 -7.14
C TRP A 501 11.46 -25.75 -7.28
N LEU A 502 10.36 -25.69 -8.02
CA LEU A 502 9.48 -26.85 -8.22
C LEU A 502 10.13 -27.94 -9.06
N ASP A 503 10.90 -27.58 -10.11
CA ASP A 503 11.64 -28.55 -10.94
C ASP A 503 12.66 -29.33 -10.10
N ASP A 504 13.26 -28.70 -9.07
CA ASP A 504 14.17 -29.35 -8.14
C ASP A 504 13.46 -30.27 -7.13
N HIS A 505 12.15 -30.08 -6.87
CA HIS A 505 11.41 -30.74 -5.81
C HIS A 505 10.21 -31.57 -6.32
N ALA A 506 9.79 -31.39 -7.57
CA ALA A 506 8.68 -32.14 -8.14
C ALA A 506 9.00 -33.65 -8.22
N GLY A 507 8.11 -34.48 -7.75
CA GLY A 507 8.27 -35.93 -7.71
C GLY A 507 9.05 -36.48 -6.51
N ALA A 508 10.00 -35.70 -5.93
CA ALA A 508 10.72 -36.10 -4.73
C ALA A 508 9.89 -35.89 -3.44
N GLU A 509 8.98 -34.89 -3.46
CA GLU A 509 8.18 -34.48 -2.29
C GLU A 509 6.67 -34.75 -2.45
N GLY A 510 6.26 -35.68 -3.30
CA GLY A 510 4.84 -36.04 -3.48
C GLY A 510 4.04 -35.00 -4.26
N ILE A 511 4.67 -34.33 -5.19
CA ILE A 511 4.08 -33.35 -6.12
C ILE A 511 4.16 -33.92 -7.53
N HIS A 512 3.01 -34.15 -8.18
CA HIS A 512 2.95 -34.73 -9.51
C HIS A 512 2.27 -33.79 -10.51
N LEU A 513 2.88 -33.62 -11.68
CA LEU A 513 2.32 -32.80 -12.75
C LEU A 513 1.08 -33.45 -13.33
N ASP A 514 -0.08 -32.81 -13.21
CA ASP A 514 -1.34 -33.28 -13.81
C ASP A 514 -1.62 -32.61 -15.16
N ALA A 515 -1.32 -31.32 -15.27
CA ALA A 515 -1.57 -30.58 -16.51
C ALA A 515 -0.59 -29.41 -16.68
N HIS A 516 -0.14 -29.22 -17.94
CA HIS A 516 0.72 -28.15 -18.37
C HIS A 516 -0.04 -27.17 -19.27
N PHE A 517 0.05 -25.87 -18.96
CA PHE A 517 -0.56 -24.79 -19.74
C PHE A 517 0.48 -23.68 -19.99
N ALA A 518 0.24 -22.85 -21.01
CA ALA A 518 1.12 -21.74 -21.33
C ALA A 518 1.26 -20.68 -20.21
N ASP A 519 0.28 -20.63 -19.31
CA ASP A 519 0.21 -19.63 -18.21
C ASP A 519 0.52 -20.22 -16.83
N ALA A 520 0.39 -21.54 -16.66
CA ALA A 520 0.66 -22.22 -15.39
C ALA A 520 0.70 -23.73 -15.54
N ASP A 521 1.35 -24.38 -14.61
CA ASP A 521 1.29 -25.83 -14.41
C ASP A 521 0.41 -26.15 -13.19
N VAL A 522 -0.32 -27.25 -13.28
CA VAL A 522 -1.13 -27.77 -12.18
C VAL A 522 -0.57 -29.11 -11.73
N PHE A 523 -0.26 -29.19 -10.45
CA PHE A 523 0.26 -30.39 -9.82
C PHE A 523 -0.73 -30.94 -8.80
N SER A 524 -0.91 -32.25 -8.73
CA SER A 524 -1.56 -32.92 -7.61
C SER A 524 -0.59 -33.09 -6.45
N ILE A 525 -1.15 -33.09 -5.24
CA ILE A 525 -0.42 -33.25 -4.00
C ILE A 525 -0.74 -34.65 -3.45
N VAL A 526 0.26 -35.52 -3.45
CA VAL A 526 0.16 -36.90 -2.92
C VAL A 526 1.22 -37.05 -1.83
N PRO A 527 0.87 -36.91 -0.57
CA PRO A 527 1.84 -37.01 0.51
C PRO A 527 2.35 -38.45 0.59
N ASN A 528 3.64 -38.62 0.71
CA ASN A 528 4.34 -39.90 0.87
C ASN A 528 5.13 -39.98 2.17
N ASP A 529 5.05 -38.98 3.03
CA ASP A 529 5.70 -38.96 4.33
C ASP A 529 4.93 -39.77 5.37
N LEU A 530 5.68 -40.42 6.24
CA LEU A 530 5.10 -41.14 7.40
C LEU A 530 4.48 -40.21 8.42
N VAL A 531 5.16 -39.07 8.63
CA VAL A 531 4.76 -38.01 9.55
C VAL A 531 5.09 -36.66 8.90
N TYR A 532 4.18 -35.72 8.96
CA TYR A 532 4.36 -34.39 8.43
C TYR A 532 3.94 -33.31 9.40
N ILE A 533 4.53 -32.12 9.25
CA ILE A 533 4.26 -30.98 10.10
C ILE A 533 3.12 -30.15 9.50
N ALA A 534 1.97 -30.14 10.16
CA ALA A 534 0.80 -29.39 9.72
C ALA A 534 0.84 -27.90 10.13
N ALA A 535 1.43 -27.61 11.31
CA ALA A 535 1.59 -26.23 11.78
C ALA A 535 2.84 -26.07 12.64
N ILE A 536 3.39 -24.88 12.63
CA ILE A 536 4.57 -24.48 13.41
C ILE A 536 4.21 -23.23 14.20
N ALA A 537 4.49 -23.20 15.52
CA ALA A 537 4.25 -22.07 16.38
C ALA A 537 5.46 -21.82 17.31
N GLY A 538 5.67 -20.56 17.73
CA GLY A 538 6.73 -20.17 18.66
C GLY A 538 8.11 -19.99 18.01
N PHE A 539 8.21 -20.04 16.69
CA PHE A 539 9.44 -19.81 15.96
C PHE A 539 9.49 -18.43 15.30
N TRP A 540 10.72 -17.90 15.20
CA TRP A 540 11.04 -16.75 14.36
C TRP A 540 10.95 -17.12 12.87
N PRO A 541 10.84 -16.12 11.96
CA PRO A 541 10.90 -16.36 10.52
C PRO A 541 12.12 -17.19 10.11
N ARG A 542 11.97 -17.96 9.02
CA ARG A 542 13.02 -18.82 8.50
C ARG A 542 14.22 -18.01 7.99
N GLU A 543 15.40 -18.49 8.30
CA GLU A 543 16.67 -17.94 7.84
C GLU A 543 17.34 -18.92 6.87
N HIS A 544 18.08 -18.36 5.89
CA HIS A 544 18.80 -19.13 4.87
C HIS A 544 20.24 -18.64 4.76
N ARG A 545 21.16 -19.59 4.62
CA ARG A 545 22.56 -19.29 4.32
C ARG A 545 23.22 -20.49 3.64
N GLY A 546 23.80 -20.28 2.44
CA GLY A 546 24.59 -21.30 1.77
C GLY A 546 23.88 -22.64 1.50
N GLY A 547 22.59 -22.62 1.16
CA GLY A 547 21.76 -23.80 0.93
C GLY A 547 21.18 -24.45 2.20
N ALA A 548 21.63 -24.05 3.40
CA ALA A 548 21.01 -24.46 4.66
C ALA A 548 19.94 -23.48 5.10
N SER A 549 18.92 -23.97 5.78
CA SER A 549 17.84 -23.13 6.33
C SER A 549 17.44 -23.61 7.72
N TRP A 550 17.03 -22.67 8.58
CA TRP A 550 16.66 -22.94 9.97
C TRP A 550 15.68 -21.90 10.50
N ARG A 551 15.04 -22.23 11.62
CA ARG A 551 14.22 -21.30 12.41
C ARG A 551 14.73 -21.24 13.82
N TRP A 552 14.77 -20.03 14.38
CA TRP A 552 15.07 -19.84 15.80
C TRP A 552 13.79 -19.86 16.64
N MET A 553 13.92 -20.38 17.87
CA MET A 553 12.93 -20.23 18.93
C MET A 553 13.50 -19.44 20.11
N SER A 554 12.63 -18.85 20.92
CA SER A 554 13.02 -18.17 22.18
C SER A 554 12.90 -19.10 23.38
N GLY A 555 11.70 -19.33 23.90
CA GLY A 555 11.43 -20.18 25.06
C GLY A 555 10.66 -21.44 24.67
N ASP A 556 9.41 -21.24 24.26
CA ASP A 556 8.49 -22.30 23.88
C ASP A 556 8.21 -22.27 22.40
N ALA A 557 8.19 -23.46 21.80
CA ALA A 557 7.79 -23.65 20.41
C ALA A 557 7.05 -24.99 20.23
N SER A 558 6.31 -25.14 19.14
CA SER A 558 5.61 -26.38 18.88
C SER A 558 5.44 -26.68 17.39
N TRP A 559 5.36 -27.96 17.08
CA TRP A 559 4.92 -28.49 15.80
C TRP A 559 3.63 -29.28 16.00
N THR A 560 2.59 -28.96 15.24
CA THR A 560 1.48 -29.87 15.06
C THR A 560 1.88 -30.86 13.98
N ILE A 561 2.11 -32.13 14.37
CA ILE A 561 2.48 -33.21 13.45
C ILE A 561 1.27 -34.06 13.18
N VAL A 562 1.17 -34.63 11.98
CA VAL A 562 0.07 -35.50 11.58
C VAL A 562 0.63 -36.78 10.94
N THR A 563 0.03 -37.89 11.25
CA THR A 563 0.30 -39.17 10.55
C THR A 563 -1.00 -39.75 10.02
N PRO A 564 -1.06 -40.22 8.75
CA PRO A 564 -2.27 -40.79 8.18
C PRO A 564 -2.55 -42.20 8.71
N THR A 565 -1.51 -42.90 9.16
CA THR A 565 -1.60 -44.26 9.69
C THR A 565 -0.84 -44.32 11.01
N PRO A 566 -1.25 -45.22 11.95
CA PRO A 566 -0.55 -45.38 13.21
C PRO A 566 0.93 -45.74 13.00
N GLN A 567 1.81 -45.05 13.70
CA GLN A 567 3.25 -45.27 13.69
C GLN A 567 3.71 -45.67 15.11
N PRO A 568 3.87 -46.97 15.41
CA PRO A 568 4.15 -47.43 16.77
C PRO A 568 5.54 -47.04 17.26
N ARG A 569 6.52 -46.87 16.36
CA ARG A 569 7.90 -46.50 16.66
C ARG A 569 8.47 -45.66 15.52
N VAL A 570 8.43 -44.35 15.68
CA VAL A 570 9.01 -43.41 14.72
C VAL A 570 10.03 -42.50 15.43
N THR A 571 11.14 -42.25 14.81
CA THR A 571 12.20 -41.39 15.30
C THR A 571 12.33 -40.16 14.42
N LEU A 572 12.32 -38.95 15.03
CA LEU A 572 12.63 -37.70 14.38
C LEU A 572 14.14 -37.42 14.55
N GLU A 573 14.84 -37.31 13.44
CA GLU A 573 16.18 -36.77 13.39
C GLU A 573 16.12 -35.30 12.90
N VAL A 574 16.65 -34.36 13.69
CA VAL A 574 16.59 -32.93 13.39
C VAL A 574 17.93 -32.26 13.65
N GLU A 575 18.39 -31.45 12.72
CA GLU A 575 19.58 -30.64 12.89
C GLU A 575 19.28 -29.46 13.81
N MET A 576 19.99 -29.36 14.92
CA MET A 576 19.79 -28.30 15.90
C MET A 576 21.11 -27.72 16.39
N HIS A 577 21.07 -26.46 16.82
CA HIS A 577 22.13 -25.89 17.68
C HIS A 577 21.54 -24.85 18.64
N ALA A 578 22.16 -24.73 19.80
CA ALA A 578 21.83 -23.71 20.79
C ALA A 578 22.55 -22.38 20.44
N PHE A 579 21.91 -21.27 20.76
CA PHE A 579 22.50 -19.95 20.53
C PHE A 579 23.61 -19.70 21.54
N HIS A 580 24.82 -19.44 21.05
CA HIS A 580 26.03 -19.03 21.76
C HIS A 580 26.62 -20.10 22.72
N VAL A 581 25.82 -20.70 23.59
CA VAL A 581 26.24 -21.71 24.57
C VAL A 581 25.35 -22.96 24.47
N ALA A 582 25.87 -24.11 24.89
CA ALA A 582 25.07 -25.34 24.99
C ALA A 582 23.94 -25.16 26.02
N ARG A 583 22.74 -25.73 25.71
CA ARG A 583 21.53 -25.60 26.53
C ARG A 583 20.73 -26.88 26.54
N ALA A 584 19.94 -27.07 27.60
CA ALA A 584 19.01 -28.18 27.71
C ALA A 584 17.70 -27.84 26.99
N LEU A 585 17.31 -28.68 26.03
CA LEU A 585 16.04 -28.63 25.31
C LEU A 585 15.15 -29.77 25.76
N SER A 586 14.00 -29.46 26.30
CA SER A 586 12.96 -30.42 26.61
C SER A 586 12.01 -30.58 25.44
N VAL A 587 11.73 -31.85 25.08
CA VAL A 587 10.81 -32.19 23.99
C VAL A 587 9.75 -33.11 24.51
N ARG A 588 8.47 -32.85 24.22
CA ARG A 588 7.35 -33.64 24.67
C ARG A 588 6.32 -33.84 23.55
N LEU A 589 5.86 -35.05 23.38
CA LEU A 589 4.75 -35.42 22.49
C LEU A 589 3.45 -35.46 23.29
N ASP A 590 2.47 -34.64 22.93
CA ASP A 590 1.19 -34.51 23.63
C ASP A 590 1.39 -34.37 25.17
N ASP A 591 0.71 -35.18 25.96
CA ASP A 591 0.89 -35.28 27.41
C ASP A 591 1.83 -36.39 27.84
N GLY A 592 2.64 -36.93 26.90
CA GLY A 592 3.58 -38.02 27.17
C GLY A 592 4.82 -37.61 27.97
N PRO A 593 5.76 -38.56 28.15
CA PRO A 593 6.99 -38.28 28.87
C PRO A 593 7.88 -37.25 28.13
N GLU A 594 8.57 -36.45 28.90
CA GLU A 594 9.50 -35.45 28.42
C GLU A 594 10.87 -36.09 28.13
N GLN A 595 11.43 -35.76 26.96
CA GLN A 595 12.81 -36.12 26.60
C GLN A 595 13.68 -34.86 26.64
N THR A 596 14.74 -34.89 27.45
CA THR A 596 15.70 -33.78 27.51
C THR A 596 16.91 -34.05 26.62
N LEU A 597 17.34 -33.08 25.88
CA LEU A 597 18.48 -33.10 24.95
C LEU A 597 19.48 -31.99 25.31
N ASP A 598 20.76 -32.32 25.48
CA ASP A 598 21.84 -31.35 25.61
C ASP A 598 22.25 -30.86 24.21
N VAL A 599 21.73 -29.70 23.81
CA VAL A 599 21.97 -29.13 22.48
C VAL A 599 23.21 -28.24 22.51
N ALA A 600 24.21 -28.62 21.73
CA ALA A 600 25.47 -27.89 21.60
C ALA A 600 25.30 -26.57 20.82
N ALA A 601 26.21 -25.63 21.03
CA ALA A 601 26.27 -24.39 20.26
C ALA A 601 26.66 -24.60 18.75
N LYS A 602 27.24 -25.76 18.41
CA LYS A 602 27.55 -26.12 17.03
C LYS A 602 26.44 -27.02 16.48
N ALA A 603 25.96 -26.74 15.28
CA ALA A 603 24.93 -27.52 14.61
C ALA A 603 25.32 -29.00 14.46
N ARG A 604 24.42 -29.89 14.81
CA ARG A 604 24.50 -31.34 14.62
C ARG A 604 23.11 -31.98 14.66
N ALA A 605 22.99 -33.20 14.16
CA ALA A 605 21.76 -33.96 14.20
C ALA A 605 21.49 -34.50 15.62
N TYR A 606 20.24 -34.39 16.05
CA TYR A 606 19.72 -34.94 17.29
C TYR A 606 18.56 -35.88 16.99
N ARG A 607 18.39 -36.90 17.85
CA ARG A 607 17.29 -37.87 17.72
C ARG A 607 16.27 -37.67 18.83
N ILE A 608 14.99 -37.58 18.43
CA ILE A 608 13.85 -37.49 19.31
C ILE A 608 13.00 -38.71 19.11
N GLY A 609 12.72 -39.42 20.18
CA GLY A 609 11.96 -40.67 20.13
C GLY A 609 12.75 -41.87 20.71
N PRO A 610 12.22 -43.12 20.53
CA PRO A 610 11.09 -43.48 19.64
C PRO A 610 9.75 -42.91 20.13
N LEU A 611 8.95 -42.38 19.18
CA LEU A 611 7.63 -41.82 19.42
C LEU A 611 6.57 -42.82 18.93
N ALA A 612 5.49 -42.99 19.70
CA ALA A 612 4.32 -43.75 19.29
C ALA A 612 3.21 -42.80 18.87
N LEU A 613 2.83 -42.81 17.60
CA LEU A 613 1.82 -41.95 17.04
C LEU A 613 0.58 -42.75 16.63
N THR A 614 -0.59 -42.35 17.12
CA THR A 614 -1.88 -42.81 16.58
C THR A 614 -2.17 -42.08 15.26
N ALA A 615 -3.12 -42.56 14.46
CA ALA A 615 -3.53 -41.81 13.28
C ALA A 615 -4.18 -40.48 13.67
N GLY A 616 -3.79 -39.38 13.02
CA GLY A 616 -4.30 -38.07 13.28
C GLY A 616 -3.26 -37.08 13.77
N PRO A 617 -3.70 -35.91 14.30
CA PRO A 617 -2.83 -34.84 14.76
C PRO A 617 -2.27 -35.11 16.16
N HIS A 618 -1.01 -34.69 16.35
CA HIS A 618 -0.28 -34.73 17.62
C HIS A 618 0.45 -33.41 17.83
N LEU A 619 0.72 -33.05 19.07
CA LEU A 619 1.47 -31.81 19.41
C LEU A 619 2.87 -32.19 19.93
N LEU A 620 3.90 -31.81 19.18
CA LEU A 620 5.29 -31.92 19.59
C LEU A 620 5.75 -30.58 20.13
N THR A 621 6.02 -30.46 21.43
CA THR A 621 6.43 -29.23 22.08
C THR A 621 7.92 -29.23 22.35
N PHE A 622 8.53 -28.05 22.20
CA PHE A 622 9.93 -27.76 22.48
C PHE A 622 9.99 -26.68 23.56
N HIS A 623 10.72 -26.90 24.63
CA HIS A 623 10.85 -25.97 25.75
C HIS A 623 12.31 -25.76 26.09
N SER A 624 12.73 -24.50 26.21
CA SER A 624 14.06 -24.10 26.71
C SER A 624 13.99 -23.87 28.22
N ALA A 625 14.69 -24.70 29.00
CA ALA A 625 14.77 -24.51 30.45
C ALA A 625 15.49 -23.21 30.83
N GLU A 626 16.50 -22.80 30.05
CA GLU A 626 17.24 -21.58 30.26
C GLU A 626 16.64 -20.40 29.51
N PRO A 627 16.74 -19.16 30.06
CA PRO A 627 16.30 -17.96 29.39
C PRO A 627 16.98 -17.76 28.02
N ALA A 628 16.23 -17.33 27.03
CA ALA A 628 16.78 -16.96 25.73
C ALA A 628 17.74 -15.77 25.85
N THR A 629 18.77 -15.74 25.02
CA THR A 629 19.77 -14.65 25.01
C THR A 629 19.48 -13.70 23.85
N THR A 630 19.52 -12.39 24.09
CA THR A 630 19.39 -11.39 23.03
C THR A 630 20.58 -11.48 22.08
N ALA A 631 20.34 -11.62 20.79
CA ALA A 631 21.40 -11.79 19.81
C ALA A 631 22.38 -10.62 19.78
N ASP A 632 21.89 -9.38 19.91
CA ASP A 632 22.71 -8.16 19.93
C ASP A 632 23.66 -8.09 21.14
N ASP A 633 23.27 -8.65 22.29
CA ASP A 633 24.10 -8.66 23.50
C ASP A 633 25.35 -9.54 23.36
N VAL A 634 25.36 -10.48 22.39
CA VAL A 634 26.45 -11.44 22.19
C VAL A 634 27.25 -11.14 20.92
N ILE A 635 26.59 -10.81 19.82
CA ILE A 635 27.26 -10.65 18.51
C ILE A 635 27.24 -9.21 17.99
N ALA A 636 26.68 -8.27 18.74
CA ALA A 636 26.66 -6.83 18.46
C ALA A 636 26.26 -6.47 17.01
N ASN A 637 25.21 -7.15 16.48
CA ASN A 637 24.76 -7.03 15.10
C ASN A 637 23.44 -6.26 14.93
N GLY A 638 22.90 -5.70 16.04
CA GLY A 638 21.62 -4.99 16.07
C GLY A 638 20.38 -5.91 16.06
N ASP A 639 20.55 -7.21 16.12
CA ASP A 639 19.46 -8.18 16.21
C ASP A 639 18.98 -8.29 17.67
N ARG A 640 17.79 -7.79 17.93
CA ARG A 640 17.19 -7.76 19.28
C ARG A 640 16.33 -8.96 19.60
N ARG A 641 16.34 -9.99 18.75
CA ARG A 641 15.60 -11.22 19.04
C ARG A 641 16.26 -11.95 20.19
N ALA A 642 15.43 -12.49 21.08
CA ALA A 642 15.86 -13.42 22.10
C ALA A 642 15.89 -14.83 21.49
N LEU A 643 17.05 -15.46 21.45
CA LEU A 643 17.29 -16.74 20.78
C LEU A 643 17.74 -17.81 21.78
N SER A 644 17.21 -19.01 21.67
CA SER A 644 17.67 -20.18 22.46
C SER A 644 18.15 -21.31 21.54
N PHE A 645 17.28 -21.83 20.65
CA PHE A 645 17.61 -22.94 19.77
C PHE A 645 17.24 -22.62 18.33
N SER A 646 18.02 -23.14 17.40
CA SER A 646 17.65 -23.22 16.00
C SER A 646 17.32 -24.67 15.61
N LEU A 647 16.28 -24.86 14.81
CA LEU A 647 15.90 -26.10 14.18
C LEU A 647 16.06 -25.97 12.68
N GLY A 648 16.89 -26.85 12.09
CA GLY A 648 17.22 -26.90 10.67
C GLY A 648 16.50 -28.03 9.93
N ALA A 649 17.26 -28.77 9.12
CA ALA A 649 16.75 -29.93 8.38
C ALA A 649 16.31 -31.04 9.31
N TRP A 650 15.25 -31.79 8.92
CA TRP A 650 14.73 -32.91 9.69
C TRP A 650 14.31 -34.07 8.77
N LYS A 651 14.28 -35.24 9.32
CA LYS A 651 13.71 -36.44 8.67
C LYS A 651 13.04 -37.36 9.69
N TRP A 652 12.04 -38.06 9.24
CA TRP A 652 11.37 -39.11 10.02
C TRP A 652 11.82 -40.50 9.55
N SER A 653 11.99 -41.43 10.47
CA SER A 653 12.36 -42.81 10.17
C SER A 653 11.59 -43.75 11.08
N THR A 654 11.17 -44.90 10.54
CA THR A 654 10.68 -46.02 11.34
C THR A 654 11.84 -46.85 11.82
N GLU A 655 11.82 -47.32 13.07
CA GLU A 655 12.79 -48.29 13.60
C GLU A 655 12.37 -49.71 13.22
#